data_43d684ca12863a99ccbd9fdfda5be666
#
_entry.id   43d684ca12863a99ccbd9fdfda5be666
#
_cell.length_a   1.000
_cell.length_b   1.000
_cell.length_c   1.000
_cell.angle_alpha   90.00
_cell.angle_beta   90.00
_cell.angle_gamma   90.00
#
_symmetry.space_group_name_H-M   'P 1'
#
loop_
_entity.id
_entity.type
_entity.pdbx_description
1 polymer ?
#
loop_
_entity_poly.entity_id
_entity_poly.type
_entity_poly.pdbx_seq_one_letter_code
_entity_poly.pdbx_strand_id
1 'polypeptide(L)'
;MPGQNLTRLEAAERSATVRTQSYDVVLDLTRGETVFGSTTTARFTATPGSSTFIDLVAPTVRSITLNGTPLDPAEVYADSRIALKDLAADNELVVVADCAYMHTGEGLHRFTDPADGETYLYSQFEVPDSRRVFAGFEQPDLKASFTFTVTAPSSWTVLSNSPTPDPTPTEASDGSGDAHTFAFAPTEPMSSYVTAIVAGPYVGATDEYVAEDGRTVPLGVYCRKSLVEHMDSEEILDLTKRGFAYYEDLFATPYAFTKYDQIFVPEFNAGAMENAGCVTHRDDYIFRSRPVEARVERRAVTILHELAHMWFGDMVTMTWWNDLWLNESFAEYTSTLATAEITRWNQAWTTFQTLEKGWAYNQDQLSSTHPVAAEIHDLHDVEVNFDGITYAKGASVLAALVGYVGRDNFFAGIQRYLAAHAYANAELSDLLRELEAVSGRDLSTWTRLWLQEAGVTTLRTQLVTDADGLITHAAVRQEIPADSPASLRPHRVAIGCYTLTGQGAEARLERTNRIELDVDGELTEVPELVGTKRADVLVLNDDDLTYAKVRLDEDSLSFGLEHIEAFTDSLPRSIVLASAWDMVRDGELAASRFLDAALRALGVEEHSSVIQGLLGRITTCLSGFLPPAVRRDLAPGTADRLLGLARAAQPGSDKQLQLVRALAAHAVTDEQLDVVAGLVEGSQALDGLDVDQDLRWDLLIGLVAAGRSGEEQIRTEETRDRTTTGRERAAEARASIPTPEAKQATWRTLVDDASMPNETQVRVLRGLTNVERHPELLVPFVGAYVEAIDSVWSSRTFHMAENLLTGLWSCATVGLDGADDPAAALTGWLESHAQAPAALRRIVRENLDDTQRVARAQAAEARSVE
;
A
#
# COMPACT_ATOMS: atom_id res chain seq x y z
N MET A 1 -0.01 9.61 23.82
CA MET A 1 -0.37 10.46 24.96
C MET A 1 -1.87 10.31 25.19
N PRO A 2 -2.40 10.30 26.42
CA PRO A 2 -3.83 10.36 26.62
C PRO A 2 -4.41 11.57 25.88
N GLY A 3 -5.54 11.42 25.21
CA GLY A 3 -6.18 12.49 24.47
C GLY A 3 -5.87 12.59 22.97
N GLN A 4 -4.76 12.04 22.50
CA GLN A 4 -4.47 11.96 21.04
C GLN A 4 -4.96 10.64 20.44
N ASN A 5 -5.11 9.60 21.23
CA ASN A 5 -5.57 8.29 20.80
C ASN A 5 -7.02 8.07 21.27
N LEU A 6 -7.99 8.25 20.37
CA LEU A 6 -9.40 8.03 20.66
C LEU A 6 -9.67 6.52 20.74
N THR A 7 -10.27 6.09 21.85
CA THR A 7 -10.69 4.70 22.03
C THR A 7 -12.08 4.44 21.44
N ARG A 8 -12.36 3.20 21.03
CA ARG A 8 -13.69 2.77 20.56
C ARG A 8 -14.79 3.06 21.58
N LEU A 9 -14.48 2.89 22.90
CA LEU A 9 -15.44 3.16 23.97
C LEU A 9 -15.77 4.66 24.05
N GLU A 10 -14.76 5.55 24.01
CA GLU A 10 -14.97 7.00 23.99
C GLU A 10 -15.78 7.43 22.76
N ALA A 11 -15.49 6.86 21.59
CA ALA A 11 -16.22 7.15 20.35
C ALA A 11 -17.69 6.72 20.46
N ALA A 12 -17.97 5.52 20.99
CA ALA A 12 -19.33 5.03 21.18
C ALA A 12 -20.11 5.87 22.22
N GLU A 13 -19.49 6.29 23.34
CA GLU A 13 -20.08 7.18 24.31
C GLU A 13 -20.38 8.56 23.73
N ARG A 14 -19.48 9.07 22.88
CA ARG A 14 -19.63 10.35 22.18
C ARG A 14 -20.75 10.30 21.16
N SER A 15 -20.85 9.26 20.32
CA SER A 15 -21.97 9.07 19.38
C SER A 15 -23.31 8.88 20.07
N ALA A 16 -23.34 8.25 21.27
CA ALA A 16 -24.57 8.15 22.05
C ALA A 16 -25.04 9.50 22.63
N THR A 17 -24.11 10.46 22.75
CA THR A 17 -24.34 11.76 23.39
C THR A 17 -24.64 12.86 22.37
N VAL A 18 -23.91 12.92 21.26
CA VAL A 18 -23.98 13.99 20.23
C VAL A 18 -24.37 13.47 18.86
N ARG A 19 -24.95 14.40 18.07
CA ARG A 19 -25.17 14.26 16.62
C ARG A 19 -24.70 15.52 15.94
N THR A 20 -23.71 15.40 15.09
CA THR A 20 -23.18 16.50 14.29
C THR A 20 -24.18 16.93 13.20
N GLN A 21 -24.18 18.21 12.88
CA GLN A 21 -25.01 18.80 11.82
C GLN A 21 -24.15 19.47 10.77
N SER A 22 -23.30 20.42 11.19
CA SER A 22 -22.43 21.15 10.27
C SER A 22 -21.17 21.68 10.93
N TYR A 23 -20.14 21.84 10.09
CA TYR A 23 -18.92 22.57 10.41
C TYR A 23 -18.75 23.71 9.40
N ASP A 24 -18.63 24.97 9.91
CA ASP A 24 -18.13 26.09 9.13
C ASP A 24 -16.67 26.32 9.53
N VAL A 25 -15.75 26.06 8.59
CA VAL A 25 -14.29 26.12 8.84
C VAL A 25 -13.70 27.25 8.02
N VAL A 26 -13.12 28.24 8.69
CA VAL A 26 -12.44 29.37 8.06
C VAL A 26 -10.94 29.21 8.25
N LEU A 27 -10.20 29.10 7.16
CA LEU A 27 -8.75 28.92 7.14
C LEU A 27 -8.09 30.19 6.55
N ASP A 28 -7.06 30.67 7.23
CA ASP A 28 -6.23 31.79 6.76
C ASP A 28 -4.80 31.29 6.54
N LEU A 29 -4.47 31.00 5.29
CA LEU A 29 -3.18 30.45 4.86
C LEU A 29 -2.13 31.56 4.59
N THR A 30 -2.43 32.80 4.95
CA THR A 30 -1.55 33.96 4.72
C THR A 30 -0.84 34.45 5.99
N ARG A 31 -0.72 33.59 7.05
CA ARG A 31 -0.10 33.93 8.33
C ARG A 31 1.37 33.55 8.46
N GLY A 32 2.02 33.27 7.36
CA GLY A 32 3.42 32.90 7.31
C GLY A 32 3.70 31.44 7.00
N GLU A 33 4.88 30.95 7.36
CA GLU A 33 5.37 29.64 6.87
C GLU A 33 5.21 28.50 7.87
N THR A 34 4.91 28.79 9.13
CA THR A 34 4.89 27.78 10.21
C THR A 34 3.51 27.50 10.76
N VAL A 35 2.60 28.47 10.68
CA VAL A 35 1.24 28.38 11.21
C VAL A 35 0.24 29.03 10.27
N PHE A 36 -0.99 28.56 10.34
CA PHE A 36 -2.16 29.16 9.68
C PHE A 36 -3.29 29.39 10.69
N GLY A 37 -4.21 30.27 10.36
CA GLY A 37 -5.37 30.55 11.20
C GLY A 37 -6.48 29.56 10.92
N SER A 38 -7.12 29.05 11.97
CA SER A 38 -8.30 28.19 11.89
C SER A 38 -9.40 28.72 12.80
N THR A 39 -10.59 28.91 12.24
CA THR A 39 -11.79 29.20 13.01
C THR A 39 -12.84 28.17 12.64
N THR A 40 -13.26 27.39 13.62
CA THR A 40 -14.27 26.34 13.44
C THR A 40 -15.56 26.75 14.14
N THR A 41 -16.68 26.69 13.45
CA THR A 41 -18.02 26.75 14.06
C THR A 41 -18.67 25.40 13.87
N ALA A 42 -18.79 24.62 14.95
CA ALA A 42 -19.45 23.32 14.94
C ALA A 42 -20.89 23.45 15.50
N ARG A 43 -21.86 22.94 14.73
CA ARG A 43 -23.28 22.85 15.17
C ARG A 43 -23.65 21.40 15.34
N PHE A 44 -24.22 21.08 16.51
CA PHE A 44 -24.60 19.72 16.87
C PHE A 44 -25.72 19.69 17.89
N THR A 45 -26.50 18.62 17.90
CA THR A 45 -27.43 18.32 18.97
C THR A 45 -26.76 17.43 20.02
N ALA A 46 -27.21 17.54 21.25
CA ALA A 46 -26.71 16.69 22.33
C ALA A 46 -27.81 16.36 23.34
N THR A 47 -27.58 15.34 24.18
CA THR A 47 -28.41 15.08 25.34
C THR A 47 -28.23 16.22 26.37
N PRO A 48 -29.27 16.95 26.72
CA PRO A 48 -29.18 18.09 27.65
C PRO A 48 -28.54 17.74 28.99
N GLY A 49 -27.58 18.56 29.42
CA GLY A 49 -26.83 18.36 30.66
C GLY A 49 -25.69 17.33 30.55
N SER A 50 -25.49 16.74 29.38
CA SER A 50 -24.36 15.83 29.12
C SER A 50 -23.05 16.58 29.02
N SER A 51 -21.94 15.82 28.99
CA SER A 51 -20.59 16.31 28.78
C SER A 51 -19.86 15.43 27.78
N THR A 52 -18.99 16.03 26.98
CA THR A 52 -18.14 15.31 26.00
C THR A 52 -16.87 16.11 25.75
N PHE A 53 -16.16 15.81 24.69
CA PHE A 53 -15.00 16.56 24.22
C PHE A 53 -15.01 16.64 22.69
N ILE A 54 -14.31 17.63 22.15
CA ILE A 54 -14.00 17.77 20.75
C ILE A 54 -12.47 17.79 20.56
N ASP A 55 -11.99 17.21 19.48
CA ASP A 55 -10.56 17.03 19.22
C ASP A 55 -9.98 18.28 18.53
N LEU A 56 -8.75 18.66 18.88
CA LEU A 56 -7.98 19.73 18.22
C LEU A 56 -6.50 19.58 18.57
N VAL A 57 -5.61 19.64 17.59
CA VAL A 57 -4.16 19.74 17.79
C VAL A 57 -3.70 21.11 17.27
N ALA A 58 -3.41 22.02 18.17
CA ALA A 58 -3.01 23.37 17.80
C ALA A 58 -1.93 23.92 18.74
N PRO A 59 -0.89 24.57 18.21
CA PRO A 59 0.09 25.29 19.02
C PRO A 59 -0.52 26.36 19.93
N THR A 60 -1.60 27.00 19.46
CA THR A 60 -2.29 28.04 20.22
C THR A 60 -3.80 27.98 20.00
N VAL A 61 -4.55 27.86 21.08
CA VAL A 61 -6.01 28.06 21.08
C VAL A 61 -6.29 29.45 21.60
N ARG A 62 -6.82 30.35 20.75
CA ARG A 62 -7.02 31.76 21.03
C ARG A 62 -8.30 32.04 21.80
N SER A 63 -9.40 31.39 21.41
CA SER A 63 -10.70 31.53 22.08
C SER A 63 -11.59 30.34 21.84
N ILE A 64 -12.44 30.03 22.78
CA ILE A 64 -13.48 29.01 22.72
C ILE A 64 -14.78 29.64 23.21
N THR A 65 -15.86 29.43 22.47
CA THR A 65 -17.21 29.93 22.86
C THR A 65 -18.22 28.82 22.64
N LEU A 66 -18.93 28.44 23.67
CA LEU A 66 -20.03 27.45 23.64
C LEU A 66 -21.36 28.15 23.88
N ASN A 67 -22.28 28.10 22.93
CA ASN A 67 -23.61 28.71 23.01
C ASN A 67 -23.55 30.21 23.40
N GLY A 68 -22.58 30.94 22.81
CA GLY A 68 -22.34 32.36 23.11
C GLY A 68 -21.62 32.63 24.42
N THR A 69 -21.29 31.62 25.21
CA THR A 69 -20.56 31.76 26.49
C THR A 69 -19.07 31.51 26.27
N PRO A 70 -18.18 32.47 26.54
CA PRO A 70 -16.74 32.24 26.46
C PRO A 70 -16.27 31.23 27.48
N LEU A 71 -15.38 30.29 27.05
CA LEU A 71 -14.67 29.35 27.90
C LEU A 71 -13.20 29.73 27.94
N ASP A 72 -12.54 29.60 29.09
CA ASP A 72 -11.09 29.82 29.17
C ASP A 72 -10.34 28.63 28.55
N PRO A 73 -9.58 28.84 27.46
CA PRO A 73 -8.81 27.76 26.86
C PRO A 73 -7.85 27.07 27.85
N ALA A 74 -7.30 27.81 28.82
CA ALA A 74 -6.38 27.24 29.81
C ALA A 74 -7.07 26.26 30.78
N GLU A 75 -8.40 26.34 30.92
CA GLU A 75 -9.18 25.44 31.77
C GLU A 75 -9.77 24.25 31.02
N VAL A 76 -10.12 24.40 29.72
CA VAL A 76 -10.88 23.41 28.97
C VAL A 76 -10.08 22.70 27.88
N TYR A 77 -8.95 23.24 27.43
CA TYR A 77 -8.10 22.62 26.41
C TYR A 77 -6.88 21.96 27.06
N ALA A 78 -6.80 20.66 26.94
CA ALA A 78 -5.66 19.87 27.40
C ALA A 78 -5.56 18.57 26.58
N ASP A 79 -4.35 18.07 26.38
CA ASP A 79 -4.12 16.78 25.73
C ASP A 79 -4.82 16.65 24.36
N SER A 80 -4.78 17.72 23.55
CA SER A 80 -5.41 17.79 22.23
C SER A 80 -6.94 17.64 22.24
N ARG A 81 -7.61 17.95 23.38
CA ARG A 81 -9.05 17.89 23.55
C ARG A 81 -9.60 19.16 24.20
N ILE A 82 -10.75 19.60 23.74
CA ILE A 82 -11.54 20.66 24.40
C ILE A 82 -12.69 19.99 25.13
N ALA A 83 -12.73 20.10 26.45
CA ALA A 83 -13.79 19.55 27.28
C ALA A 83 -15.06 20.41 27.18
N LEU A 84 -16.19 19.79 26.87
CA LEU A 84 -17.50 20.41 26.73
C LEU A 84 -18.41 19.87 27.83
N LYS A 85 -19.01 20.77 28.64
CA LYS A 85 -19.84 20.41 29.81
C LYS A 85 -21.19 21.09 29.70
N ASP A 86 -22.18 20.50 30.36
CA ASP A 86 -23.54 21.04 30.48
C ASP A 86 -24.15 21.40 29.13
N LEU A 87 -24.06 20.50 28.17
CA LEU A 87 -24.56 20.72 26.80
C LEU A 87 -26.07 20.98 26.77
N ALA A 88 -26.50 21.87 25.90
CA ALA A 88 -27.91 22.09 25.56
C ALA A 88 -28.40 21.01 24.55
N ALA A 89 -29.69 21.04 24.21
CA ALA A 89 -30.24 20.20 23.16
C ALA A 89 -29.64 20.56 21.80
N ASP A 90 -29.51 21.88 21.49
CA ASP A 90 -28.86 22.43 20.32
C ASP A 90 -27.65 23.23 20.77
N ASN A 91 -26.50 23.01 20.13
CA ASN A 91 -25.23 23.61 20.52
C ASN A 91 -24.53 24.24 19.32
N GLU A 92 -23.91 25.40 19.56
CA GLU A 92 -22.95 26.04 18.67
C GLU A 92 -21.63 26.24 19.40
N LEU A 93 -20.56 25.62 18.91
CA LEU A 93 -19.21 25.77 19.44
C LEU A 93 -18.37 26.53 18.44
N VAL A 94 -17.74 27.62 18.86
CA VAL A 94 -16.79 28.39 18.05
C VAL A 94 -15.42 28.26 18.66
N VAL A 95 -14.44 27.80 17.89
CA VAL A 95 -13.04 27.65 18.29
C VAL A 95 -12.15 28.45 17.33
N VAL A 96 -11.30 29.31 17.87
CA VAL A 96 -10.29 30.07 17.11
C VAL A 96 -8.91 29.63 17.55
N ALA A 97 -8.12 29.16 16.60
CA ALA A 97 -6.80 28.60 16.86
C ALA A 97 -5.76 29.01 15.80
N ASP A 98 -4.48 28.88 16.13
CA ASP A 98 -3.39 28.81 15.18
C ASP A 98 -2.96 27.35 15.08
N CYS A 99 -3.08 26.77 13.91
CA CYS A 99 -2.67 25.41 13.59
C CYS A 99 -1.30 25.41 12.90
N ALA A 100 -0.54 24.34 13.03
CA ALA A 100 0.78 24.23 12.43
C ALA A 100 0.72 23.56 11.07
N TYR A 101 1.50 24.07 10.10
CA TYR A 101 1.81 23.30 8.90
C TYR A 101 2.67 22.09 9.24
N MET A 102 2.42 21.01 8.55
CA MET A 102 3.16 19.75 8.68
C MET A 102 4.12 19.55 7.50
N HIS A 103 5.14 18.71 7.68
CA HIS A 103 6.12 18.30 6.67
C HIS A 103 6.30 16.78 6.65
N THR A 104 5.33 16.06 7.20
CA THR A 104 5.36 14.62 7.40
C THR A 104 4.28 13.87 6.63
N GLY A 105 3.53 14.57 5.74
CA GLY A 105 2.45 13.99 4.96
C GLY A 105 1.12 13.85 5.73
N GLU A 106 0.99 14.51 6.89
CA GLU A 106 -0.17 14.45 7.79
C GLU A 106 -0.75 15.85 8.00
N GLY A 107 -2.03 15.96 8.37
CA GLY A 107 -2.69 17.23 8.61
C GLY A 107 -2.70 18.14 7.39
N LEU A 108 -2.27 19.39 7.50
CA LEU A 108 -2.04 20.28 6.35
C LEU A 108 -0.54 20.35 6.04
N HIS A 109 -0.13 19.52 5.09
CA HIS A 109 1.26 19.40 4.65
C HIS A 109 1.68 20.60 3.82
N ARG A 110 2.89 21.12 4.09
CA ARG A 110 3.49 22.26 3.37
C ARG A 110 4.81 21.84 2.74
N PHE A 111 4.86 21.94 1.43
CA PHE A 111 6.03 21.61 0.63
C PHE A 111 6.47 22.80 -0.22
N THR A 112 7.78 23.05 -0.31
CA THR A 112 8.35 24.05 -1.22
C THR A 112 9.15 23.32 -2.30
N ASP A 113 8.69 23.39 -3.55
CA ASP A 113 9.31 22.70 -4.67
C ASP A 113 10.67 23.33 -5.00
N PRO A 114 11.77 22.56 -4.91
CA PRO A 114 13.09 23.07 -5.27
C PRO A 114 13.26 23.39 -6.76
N ALA A 115 12.37 22.92 -7.62
CA ALA A 115 12.45 23.15 -9.07
C ALA A 115 11.94 24.53 -9.45
N ASP A 116 10.88 25.02 -8.82
CA ASP A 116 10.24 26.30 -9.14
C ASP A 116 10.25 27.31 -7.98
N GLY A 117 10.57 26.86 -6.75
CA GLY A 117 10.58 27.68 -5.53
C GLY A 117 9.18 27.99 -4.99
N GLU A 118 8.13 27.42 -5.56
CA GLU A 118 6.74 27.65 -5.17
C GLU A 118 6.33 26.74 -3.99
N THR A 119 5.31 27.18 -3.26
CA THR A 119 4.77 26.42 -2.12
C THR A 119 3.46 25.74 -2.49
N TYR A 120 3.33 24.47 -2.12
CA TYR A 120 2.18 23.61 -2.33
C TYR A 120 1.70 23.06 -1.00
N LEU A 121 0.39 23.09 -0.77
CA LEU A 121 -0.28 22.55 0.40
C LEU A 121 -1.27 21.47 -0.03
N TYR A 122 -1.40 20.45 0.79
CA TYR A 122 -2.49 19.48 0.72
C TYR A 122 -2.79 18.95 2.12
N SER A 123 -4.04 18.56 2.34
CA SER A 123 -4.44 17.89 3.59
C SER A 123 -4.39 16.38 3.44
N GLN A 124 -4.05 15.69 4.55
CA GLN A 124 -4.22 14.25 4.74
C GLN A 124 -4.78 14.05 6.15
N PHE A 125 -5.98 13.47 6.23
CA PHE A 125 -6.73 13.41 7.48
C PHE A 125 -7.01 12.00 7.99
N GLU A 126 -6.84 11.00 7.17
CA GLU A 126 -6.98 9.63 7.61
C GLU A 126 -5.74 9.20 8.42
N VAL A 127 -5.88 8.70 9.62
CA VAL A 127 -7.13 8.41 10.34
C VAL A 127 -7.56 9.61 11.21
N PRO A 128 -6.69 10.25 12.07
CA PRO A 128 -7.12 11.23 13.05
C PRO A 128 -6.52 12.62 12.84
N ASP A 129 -6.28 13.08 11.62
CA ASP A 129 -5.48 14.28 11.40
C ASP A 129 -6.28 15.51 10.95
N SER A 130 -7.60 15.43 10.80
CA SER A 130 -8.45 16.62 10.62
C SER A 130 -8.35 17.56 11.82
N ARG A 131 -8.13 17.01 13.02
CA ARG A 131 -7.90 17.76 14.27
C ARG A 131 -6.66 18.65 14.25
N ARG A 132 -5.73 18.45 13.32
CA ARG A 132 -4.55 19.32 13.11
C ARG A 132 -4.91 20.58 12.32
N VAL A 133 -6.10 20.61 11.71
CA VAL A 133 -6.54 21.72 10.84
C VAL A 133 -7.75 22.44 11.40
N PHE A 134 -8.70 21.73 11.98
CA PHE A 134 -9.89 22.33 12.60
C PHE A 134 -10.38 21.52 13.80
N ALA A 135 -11.15 22.15 14.69
CA ALA A 135 -11.75 21.43 15.83
C ALA A 135 -12.89 20.56 15.33
N GLY A 136 -12.83 19.23 15.58
CA GLY A 136 -13.83 18.28 15.09
C GLY A 136 -14.12 17.12 16.04
N PHE A 137 -15.32 16.56 15.98
CA PHE A 137 -15.62 15.26 16.57
C PHE A 137 -15.09 14.17 15.61
N GLU A 138 -13.83 13.87 15.75
CA GLU A 138 -13.09 13.09 14.75
C GLU A 138 -13.28 11.59 14.93
N GLN A 139 -14.36 11.08 14.36
CA GLN A 139 -14.73 9.66 14.27
C GLN A 139 -15.66 9.44 13.06
N PRO A 140 -15.66 8.25 12.44
CA PRO A 140 -16.33 8.03 11.15
C PRO A 140 -17.86 8.20 11.20
N ASP A 141 -18.50 7.86 12.31
CA ASP A 141 -19.97 7.84 12.47
C ASP A 141 -20.59 9.18 12.88
N LEU A 142 -19.80 10.22 13.05
CA LEU A 142 -20.28 11.59 13.28
C LEU A 142 -20.16 12.43 12.00
N LYS A 143 -20.85 11.98 10.95
CA LYS A 143 -20.94 12.71 9.68
C LYS A 143 -21.58 14.08 9.84
N ALA A 144 -21.12 15.04 9.04
CA ALA A 144 -21.67 16.39 8.99
C ALA A 144 -21.52 17.00 7.58
N SER A 145 -22.23 18.08 7.31
CA SER A 145 -21.95 18.96 6.17
C SER A 145 -20.82 19.92 6.53
N PHE A 146 -19.84 20.09 5.63
CA PHE A 146 -18.68 20.98 5.82
C PHE A 146 -18.78 22.17 4.87
N THR A 147 -18.53 23.37 5.37
CA THR A 147 -18.41 24.60 4.59
C THR A 147 -17.02 25.20 4.85
N PHE A 148 -16.15 25.16 3.85
CA PHE A 148 -14.83 25.75 3.95
C PHE A 148 -14.81 27.19 3.38
N THR A 149 -14.14 28.08 4.11
CA THR A 149 -13.75 29.40 3.61
C THR A 149 -12.25 29.55 3.76
N VAL A 150 -11.53 29.66 2.66
CA VAL A 150 -10.08 29.64 2.63
C VAL A 150 -9.55 30.94 2.07
N THR A 151 -8.68 31.62 2.84
CA THR A 151 -7.93 32.78 2.37
C THR A 151 -6.50 32.35 2.05
N ALA A 152 -6.06 32.62 0.82
CA ALA A 152 -4.76 32.22 0.30
C ALA A 152 -4.14 33.32 -0.57
N PRO A 153 -2.81 33.30 -0.86
CA PRO A 153 -2.18 34.19 -1.83
C PRO A 153 -2.93 34.22 -3.15
N SER A 154 -3.06 35.41 -3.77
CA SER A 154 -3.91 35.60 -4.96
C SER A 154 -3.47 34.80 -6.18
N SER A 155 -2.23 34.31 -6.22
CA SER A 155 -1.68 33.44 -7.26
C SER A 155 -1.99 31.96 -7.08
N TRP A 156 -2.60 31.57 -5.96
CA TRP A 156 -2.87 30.17 -5.66
C TRP A 156 -4.22 29.70 -6.16
N THR A 157 -4.28 28.45 -6.61
CA THR A 157 -5.50 27.67 -6.78
C THR A 157 -5.87 27.05 -5.43
N VAL A 158 -7.14 27.06 -5.09
CA VAL A 158 -7.66 26.37 -3.88
C VAL A 158 -8.73 25.38 -4.30
N LEU A 159 -8.54 24.11 -3.93
CA LEU A 159 -9.47 23.01 -4.19
C LEU A 159 -9.94 22.43 -2.85
N SER A 160 -11.18 21.93 -2.83
CA SER A 160 -11.77 21.26 -1.68
C SER A 160 -12.83 20.27 -2.18
N ASN A 161 -13.63 19.68 -1.30
CA ASN A 161 -14.67 18.70 -1.63
C ASN A 161 -15.81 19.26 -2.53
N SER A 162 -16.11 20.56 -2.43
CA SER A 162 -17.10 21.24 -3.28
C SER A 162 -16.42 21.94 -4.47
N PRO A 163 -17.16 22.30 -5.53
CA PRO A 163 -16.61 23.06 -6.66
C PRO A 163 -15.98 24.37 -6.22
N THR A 164 -14.82 24.70 -6.79
CA THR A 164 -14.09 25.93 -6.46
C THR A 164 -14.92 27.15 -6.84
N PRO A 165 -15.23 28.04 -5.86
CA PRO A 165 -15.98 29.25 -6.10
C PRO A 165 -15.14 30.34 -6.79
N ASP A 166 -15.81 31.34 -7.37
CA ASP A 166 -15.13 32.56 -7.79
C ASP A 166 -14.47 33.26 -6.59
N PRO A 167 -13.16 33.54 -6.64
CA PRO A 167 -12.47 34.13 -5.51
C PRO A 167 -12.83 35.59 -5.27
N THR A 168 -12.91 35.98 -4.01
CA THR A 168 -13.09 37.38 -3.60
C THR A 168 -11.74 38.00 -3.22
N PRO A 169 -11.31 39.11 -3.85
CA PRO A 169 -10.08 39.78 -3.50
C PRO A 169 -10.05 40.26 -2.05
N THR A 170 -8.91 40.06 -1.37
CA THR A 170 -8.64 40.54 -0.01
C THR A 170 -7.15 40.84 0.16
N GLU A 171 -6.72 41.25 1.34
CA GLU A 171 -5.32 41.42 1.70
C GLU A 171 -4.84 40.26 2.55
N ALA A 172 -3.58 39.86 2.37
CA ALA A 172 -2.95 38.86 3.21
C ALA A 172 -2.82 39.35 4.67
N SER A 173 -3.08 38.49 5.63
CA SER A 173 -3.07 38.80 7.05
C SER A 173 -1.68 39.18 7.59
N ASP A 174 -0.62 38.69 6.97
CA ASP A 174 0.78 39.01 7.28
C ASP A 174 1.28 40.25 6.54
N GLY A 175 0.46 40.89 5.69
CA GLY A 175 0.83 42.04 4.87
C GLY A 175 1.77 41.70 3.69
N SER A 176 1.91 40.44 3.32
CA SER A 176 2.79 39.98 2.24
C SER A 176 2.30 40.36 0.83
N GLY A 177 1.03 40.80 0.67
CA GLY A 177 0.48 41.19 -0.61
C GLY A 177 -1.01 40.89 -0.78
N ASP A 178 -1.40 40.77 -2.05
CA ASP A 178 -2.80 40.45 -2.44
C ASP A 178 -3.15 39.00 -2.13
N ALA A 179 -4.33 38.80 -1.58
CA ALA A 179 -4.90 37.49 -1.30
C ALA A 179 -6.30 37.37 -1.90
N HIS A 180 -6.78 36.16 -1.96
CA HIS A 180 -8.15 35.82 -2.35
C HIS A 180 -8.82 34.96 -1.27
N THR A 181 -10.10 35.18 -1.06
CA THR A 181 -10.94 34.33 -0.20
C THR A 181 -11.85 33.48 -1.09
N PHE A 182 -11.85 32.16 -0.87
CA PHE A 182 -12.64 31.15 -1.53
C PHE A 182 -13.71 30.65 -0.54
N ALA A 183 -14.99 30.95 -0.80
CA ALA A 183 -16.11 30.54 0.04
C ALA A 183 -16.84 29.38 -0.64
N PHE A 184 -16.48 28.15 -0.29
CA PHE A 184 -17.05 26.94 -0.86
C PHE A 184 -18.52 26.74 -0.45
N ALA A 185 -19.29 26.07 -1.31
CA ALA A 185 -20.62 25.61 -0.96
C ALA A 185 -20.55 24.48 0.08
N PRO A 186 -21.59 24.29 0.91
CA PRO A 186 -21.68 23.17 1.82
C PRO A 186 -21.56 21.83 1.10
N THR A 187 -20.91 20.86 1.71
CA THR A 187 -20.82 19.49 1.20
C THR A 187 -22.08 18.69 1.53
N GLU A 188 -22.24 17.53 0.88
CA GLU A 188 -23.11 16.47 1.38
C GLU A 188 -22.57 15.98 2.75
N PRO A 189 -23.39 15.29 3.56
CA PRO A 189 -22.93 14.73 4.82
C PRO A 189 -21.83 13.71 4.60
N MET A 190 -20.66 13.93 5.21
CA MET A 190 -19.50 13.06 5.12
C MET A 190 -18.73 13.01 6.45
N SER A 191 -17.84 12.02 6.59
CA SER A 191 -16.94 11.91 7.72
C SER A 191 -15.82 12.95 7.62
N SER A 192 -15.25 13.37 8.76
CA SER A 192 -14.19 14.40 8.77
C SER A 192 -12.92 13.95 8.05
N TYR A 193 -12.60 12.64 8.07
CA TYR A 193 -11.36 12.13 7.49
C TYR A 193 -11.31 12.20 5.96
N VAL A 194 -12.46 12.28 5.27
CA VAL A 194 -12.54 12.43 3.80
C VAL A 194 -12.74 13.87 3.33
N THR A 195 -12.59 14.84 4.25
CA THR A 195 -12.55 16.26 3.87
C THR A 195 -11.18 16.66 3.37
N ALA A 196 -11.12 17.63 2.44
CA ALA A 196 -9.85 18.03 1.83
C ALA A 196 -9.69 19.53 1.65
N ILE A 197 -8.45 19.98 1.81
CA ILE A 197 -7.97 21.31 1.41
C ILE A 197 -6.67 21.14 0.63
N VAL A 198 -6.67 21.61 -0.62
CA VAL A 198 -5.46 21.68 -1.45
C VAL A 198 -5.27 23.12 -1.89
N ALA A 199 -4.08 23.69 -1.67
CA ALA A 199 -3.83 25.09 -2.01
C ALA A 199 -2.39 25.28 -2.50
N GLY A 200 -2.21 26.10 -3.52
CA GLY A 200 -0.90 26.36 -4.11
C GLY A 200 -1.04 26.70 -5.59
N PRO A 201 0.05 26.97 -6.29
CA PRO A 201 0.02 27.24 -7.72
C PRO A 201 -0.10 25.93 -8.54
N TYR A 202 -1.04 25.06 -8.16
CA TYR A 202 -1.37 23.87 -8.92
C TYR A 202 -1.89 24.24 -10.30
N VAL A 203 -1.53 23.45 -11.29
CA VAL A 203 -1.98 23.58 -12.69
C VAL A 203 -2.59 22.27 -13.16
N GLY A 204 -3.54 22.32 -14.07
CA GLY A 204 -4.25 21.12 -14.46
C GLY A 204 -5.05 21.23 -15.74
N ALA A 205 -5.76 20.16 -16.04
CA ALA A 205 -6.73 20.02 -17.11
C ALA A 205 -8.10 19.71 -16.52
N THR A 206 -9.15 20.19 -17.16
CA THR A 206 -10.54 19.94 -16.77
C THR A 206 -11.33 19.30 -17.90
N ASP A 207 -12.31 18.50 -17.53
CA ASP A 207 -13.23 17.83 -18.45
C ASP A 207 -14.57 17.60 -17.73
N GLU A 208 -15.48 16.83 -18.31
CA GLU A 208 -16.73 16.46 -17.69
C GLU A 208 -17.10 14.99 -18.00
N TYR A 209 -17.71 14.34 -17.06
CA TYR A 209 -18.40 13.07 -17.24
C TYR A 209 -19.89 13.33 -17.37
N VAL A 210 -20.50 12.82 -18.44
CA VAL A 210 -21.95 12.87 -18.67
C VAL A 210 -22.53 11.49 -18.44
N ALA A 211 -23.29 11.34 -17.37
CA ALA A 211 -23.94 10.09 -17.01
C ALA A 211 -25.11 9.76 -17.97
N GLU A 212 -25.55 8.51 -18.01
CA GLU A 212 -26.66 8.06 -18.85
C GLU A 212 -28.00 8.80 -18.58
N ASP A 213 -28.20 9.23 -17.34
CA ASP A 213 -29.40 10.00 -16.93
C ASP A 213 -29.29 11.51 -17.28
N GLY A 214 -28.21 11.94 -17.89
CA GLY A 214 -27.95 13.31 -18.31
C GLY A 214 -27.32 14.21 -17.24
N ARG A 215 -26.96 13.69 -16.04
CA ARG A 215 -26.16 14.45 -15.07
C ARG A 215 -24.76 14.69 -15.63
N THR A 216 -24.21 15.83 -15.29
CA THR A 216 -22.83 16.19 -15.62
C THR A 216 -22.02 16.32 -14.33
N VAL A 217 -20.89 15.62 -14.27
CA VAL A 217 -19.92 15.71 -13.19
C VAL A 217 -18.66 16.40 -13.72
N PRO A 218 -18.34 17.62 -13.24
CA PRO A 218 -17.06 18.26 -13.57
C PRO A 218 -15.89 17.40 -13.08
N LEU A 219 -14.87 17.24 -13.92
CA LEU A 219 -13.64 16.51 -13.64
C LEU A 219 -12.44 17.45 -13.71
N GLY A 220 -11.48 17.27 -12.80
CA GLY A 220 -10.21 17.97 -12.84
C GLY A 220 -9.03 17.03 -12.57
N VAL A 221 -7.88 17.32 -13.19
CA VAL A 221 -6.60 16.64 -12.90
C VAL A 221 -5.56 17.73 -12.71
N TYR A 222 -4.90 17.73 -11.57
CA TYR A 222 -3.97 18.79 -11.17
C TYR A 222 -2.63 18.23 -10.68
N CYS A 223 -1.55 18.96 -10.93
CA CYS A 223 -0.23 18.67 -10.37
C CYS A 223 0.57 19.97 -10.13
N ARG A 224 1.76 19.83 -9.54
CA ARG A 224 2.70 20.95 -9.42
C ARG A 224 3.12 21.48 -10.79
N LYS A 225 3.37 22.78 -10.91
CA LYS A 225 3.83 23.41 -12.17
C LYS A 225 5.04 22.70 -12.80
N SER A 226 5.98 22.26 -11.95
CA SER A 226 7.20 21.58 -12.40
C SER A 226 6.95 20.22 -13.07
N LEU A 227 5.76 19.63 -12.88
CA LEU A 227 5.39 18.31 -13.43
C LEU A 227 4.38 18.37 -14.58
N VAL A 228 3.80 19.54 -14.88
CA VAL A 228 2.66 19.64 -15.82
C VAL A 228 2.96 19.13 -17.22
N GLU A 229 4.20 19.26 -17.70
CA GLU A 229 4.61 18.76 -19.02
C GLU A 229 4.64 17.23 -19.12
N HIS A 230 4.63 16.54 -17.97
CA HIS A 230 4.64 15.08 -17.83
C HIS A 230 3.27 14.49 -17.47
N MET A 231 2.26 15.34 -17.32
CA MET A 231 0.92 14.92 -16.87
C MET A 231 0.12 14.32 -18.02
N ASP A 232 -0.18 13.02 -17.93
CA ASP A 232 -1.00 12.27 -18.91
C ASP A 232 -2.50 12.53 -18.70
N SER A 233 -2.93 13.81 -18.71
CA SER A 233 -4.31 14.19 -18.34
C SER A 233 -5.37 13.52 -19.19
N GLU A 234 -5.12 13.32 -20.48
CA GLU A 234 -6.09 12.65 -21.39
C GLU A 234 -6.31 11.19 -20.97
N GLU A 235 -5.25 10.43 -20.66
CA GLU A 235 -5.36 9.02 -20.23
C GLU A 235 -6.05 8.92 -18.87
N ILE A 236 -5.67 9.80 -17.92
CA ILE A 236 -6.28 9.83 -16.57
C ILE A 236 -7.77 10.15 -16.66
N LEU A 237 -8.16 11.18 -17.40
CA LEU A 237 -9.57 11.59 -17.55
C LEU A 237 -10.41 10.56 -18.32
N ASP A 238 -9.85 9.93 -19.38
CA ASP A 238 -10.54 8.86 -20.11
C ASP A 238 -10.80 7.65 -19.23
N LEU A 239 -9.78 7.21 -18.47
CA LEU A 239 -9.92 6.11 -17.52
C LEU A 239 -10.97 6.43 -16.45
N THR A 240 -10.94 7.64 -15.90
CA THR A 240 -11.90 8.10 -14.89
C THR A 240 -13.34 8.05 -15.42
N LYS A 241 -13.58 8.54 -16.64
CA LYS A 241 -14.92 8.49 -17.27
C LYS A 241 -15.41 7.06 -17.49
N ARG A 242 -14.52 6.16 -17.92
CA ARG A 242 -14.86 4.73 -18.06
C ARG A 242 -15.15 4.09 -16.70
N GLY A 243 -14.38 4.45 -15.67
CA GLY A 243 -14.63 4.03 -14.31
C GLY A 243 -15.98 4.47 -13.77
N PHE A 244 -16.35 5.75 -13.97
CA PHE A 244 -17.67 6.26 -13.61
C PHE A 244 -18.80 5.47 -14.26
N ALA A 245 -18.75 5.30 -15.58
CA ALA A 245 -19.79 4.57 -16.31
C ALA A 245 -19.90 3.12 -15.81
N TYR A 246 -18.78 2.47 -15.56
CA TYR A 246 -18.72 1.11 -15.06
C TYR A 246 -19.30 0.96 -13.65
N TYR A 247 -18.91 1.84 -12.71
CA TYR A 247 -19.38 1.75 -11.34
C TYR A 247 -20.84 2.18 -11.16
N GLU A 248 -21.31 3.20 -11.88
CA GLU A 248 -22.72 3.56 -11.85
C GLU A 248 -23.62 2.42 -12.37
N ASP A 249 -23.18 1.70 -13.42
CA ASP A 249 -23.90 0.51 -13.92
C ASP A 249 -23.83 -0.65 -12.90
N LEU A 250 -22.62 -0.99 -12.44
CA LEU A 250 -22.37 -2.11 -11.53
C LEU A 250 -23.14 -1.98 -10.21
N PHE A 251 -23.09 -0.79 -9.61
CA PHE A 251 -23.71 -0.49 -8.32
C PHE A 251 -25.15 0.00 -8.43
N ALA A 252 -25.65 0.26 -9.65
CA ALA A 252 -26.96 0.86 -9.92
C ALA A 252 -27.26 2.08 -9.01
N THR A 253 -26.22 2.83 -8.66
CA THR A 253 -26.26 3.95 -7.75
C THR A 253 -25.50 5.12 -8.36
N PRO A 254 -26.15 6.27 -8.57
CA PRO A 254 -25.49 7.45 -9.10
C PRO A 254 -24.35 7.95 -8.21
N TYR A 255 -23.33 8.57 -8.81
CA TYR A 255 -22.30 9.29 -8.08
C TYR A 255 -22.89 10.35 -7.14
N ALA A 256 -22.41 10.37 -5.90
CA ALA A 256 -23.05 11.10 -4.80
C ALA A 256 -22.60 12.57 -4.65
N PHE A 257 -21.48 12.96 -5.28
CA PHE A 257 -20.86 14.27 -5.06
C PHE A 257 -20.97 15.18 -6.28
N THR A 258 -20.57 16.46 -6.11
CA THR A 258 -20.85 17.51 -7.11
C THR A 258 -19.76 17.69 -8.16
N LYS A 259 -18.57 17.12 -7.95
CA LYS A 259 -17.42 17.16 -8.85
C LYS A 259 -16.46 16.04 -8.52
N TYR A 260 -15.43 15.80 -9.35
CA TYR A 260 -14.36 14.86 -9.05
C TYR A 260 -13.01 15.40 -9.54
N ASP A 261 -12.18 15.87 -8.61
CA ASP A 261 -10.83 16.34 -8.89
C ASP A 261 -9.80 15.29 -8.40
N GLN A 262 -8.74 15.11 -9.16
CA GLN A 262 -7.59 14.28 -8.84
C GLN A 262 -6.35 15.18 -8.77
N ILE A 263 -5.69 15.23 -7.62
CA ILE A 263 -4.57 16.11 -7.39
C ILE A 263 -3.33 15.28 -7.06
N PHE A 264 -2.29 15.40 -7.89
CA PHE A 264 -1.02 14.72 -7.67
C PHE A 264 -0.13 15.60 -6.78
N VAL A 265 0.10 15.13 -5.55
CA VAL A 265 0.72 15.91 -4.47
C VAL A 265 2.09 15.36 -4.08
N PRO A 266 3.04 16.22 -3.65
CA PRO A 266 4.40 15.82 -3.28
C PRO A 266 4.46 15.16 -1.89
N GLU A 267 5.46 14.31 -1.65
CA GLU A 267 5.77 13.73 -0.34
C GLU A 267 4.57 13.04 0.32
N PHE A 268 3.73 12.37 -0.48
CA PHE A 268 2.52 11.72 0.01
C PHE A 268 2.84 10.33 0.61
N ASN A 269 2.33 10.05 1.82
CA ASN A 269 2.65 8.84 2.57
C ASN A 269 1.98 7.56 2.00
N ALA A 270 0.86 7.71 1.30
CA ALA A 270 0.10 6.61 0.71
C ALA A 270 0.19 6.60 -0.83
N GLY A 271 -0.45 5.65 -1.47
CA GLY A 271 -0.63 5.65 -2.93
C GLY A 271 -1.55 6.77 -3.39
N ALA A 272 -2.70 6.89 -2.73
CA ALA A 272 -3.69 7.95 -2.89
C ALA A 272 -4.58 8.03 -1.65
N MET A 273 -5.58 8.92 -1.68
CA MET A 273 -6.59 9.11 -0.62
C MET A 273 -7.91 9.54 -1.24
N GLU A 274 -8.97 8.90 -0.84
CA GLU A 274 -10.32 9.01 -1.34
C GLU A 274 -11.07 10.28 -0.89
N ASN A 275 -10.42 11.37 -0.54
CA ASN A 275 -11.17 12.57 -0.12
C ASN A 275 -12.33 12.86 -1.05
N ALA A 276 -13.56 12.93 -0.52
CA ALA A 276 -14.79 12.95 -1.30
C ALA A 276 -14.80 14.04 -2.39
N GLY A 277 -14.78 13.62 -3.65
CA GLY A 277 -14.70 14.51 -4.82
C GLY A 277 -13.40 15.33 -4.96
N CYS A 278 -12.36 15.08 -4.14
CA CYS A 278 -11.09 15.83 -4.14
C CYS A 278 -9.91 14.87 -3.83
N VAL A 279 -9.77 13.84 -4.64
CA VAL A 279 -8.83 12.74 -4.44
C VAL A 279 -7.39 13.23 -4.56
N THR A 280 -6.54 12.86 -3.61
CA THR A 280 -5.11 13.14 -3.66
C THR A 280 -4.33 11.88 -4.03
N HIS A 281 -3.41 12.00 -4.97
CA HIS A 281 -2.50 10.92 -5.41
C HIS A 281 -1.06 11.33 -5.16
N ARG A 282 -0.19 10.37 -4.92
CA ARG A 282 1.25 10.66 -4.91
C ARG A 282 1.72 11.07 -6.29
N ASP A 283 2.59 12.09 -6.36
CA ASP A 283 2.97 12.68 -7.64
C ASP A 283 4.02 11.89 -8.43
N ASP A 284 4.58 10.81 -7.88
CA ASP A 284 5.38 9.87 -8.67
C ASP A 284 4.53 8.96 -9.60
N TYR A 285 3.20 9.13 -9.63
CA TYR A 285 2.34 8.69 -10.72
C TYR A 285 2.30 9.64 -11.92
N ILE A 286 2.92 10.82 -11.85
CA ILE A 286 3.24 11.67 -12.99
C ILE A 286 4.64 11.27 -13.48
N PHE A 287 4.69 10.55 -14.59
CA PHE A 287 5.90 9.90 -15.07
C PHE A 287 6.79 10.86 -15.85
N ARG A 288 7.84 11.40 -15.23
CA ARG A 288 8.83 12.30 -15.88
C ARG A 288 9.84 11.56 -16.78
N SER A 289 9.91 10.26 -16.64
CA SER A 289 10.72 9.32 -17.43
C SER A 289 9.83 8.17 -17.86
N ARG A 290 10.31 7.34 -18.78
CA ARG A 290 9.55 6.18 -19.23
C ARG A 290 9.26 5.21 -18.07
N PRO A 291 8.00 5.02 -17.66
CA PRO A 291 7.65 4.05 -16.63
C PRO A 291 7.71 2.63 -17.18
N VAL A 292 7.85 1.64 -16.29
CA VAL A 292 7.51 0.25 -16.62
C VAL A 292 6.00 0.08 -16.67
N GLU A 293 5.48 -0.82 -17.51
CA GLU A 293 4.04 -1.01 -17.72
C GLU A 293 3.31 -1.38 -16.42
N ALA A 294 3.96 -2.11 -15.51
CA ALA A 294 3.45 -2.40 -14.17
C ALA A 294 3.15 -1.14 -13.34
N ARG A 295 3.91 -0.06 -13.53
CA ARG A 295 3.66 1.23 -12.87
C ARG A 295 2.47 1.96 -13.47
N VAL A 296 2.28 1.86 -14.78
CA VAL A 296 1.11 2.45 -15.48
C VAL A 296 -0.15 1.70 -15.10
N GLU A 297 -0.11 0.36 -15.06
CA GLU A 297 -1.18 -0.49 -14.56
C GLU A 297 -1.53 -0.14 -13.09
N ARG A 298 -0.51 0.01 -12.22
CA ARG A 298 -0.76 0.39 -10.81
C ARG A 298 -1.43 1.76 -10.68
N ARG A 299 -1.02 2.77 -11.48
CA ARG A 299 -1.72 4.07 -11.55
C ARG A 299 -3.19 3.88 -11.93
N ALA A 300 -3.47 3.05 -12.93
CA ALA A 300 -4.84 2.79 -13.37
C ALA A 300 -5.67 2.08 -12.28
N VAL A 301 -5.12 1.06 -11.63
CA VAL A 301 -5.77 0.40 -10.48
C VAL A 301 -6.03 1.40 -9.37
N THR A 302 -5.06 2.26 -9.02
CA THR A 302 -5.21 3.28 -7.97
C THR A 302 -6.31 4.29 -8.32
N ILE A 303 -6.35 4.82 -9.55
CA ILE A 303 -7.42 5.74 -9.98
C ILE A 303 -8.81 5.10 -9.84
N LEU A 304 -8.94 3.83 -10.22
CA LEU A 304 -10.20 3.09 -10.10
C LEU A 304 -10.52 2.71 -8.64
N HIS A 305 -9.51 2.49 -7.80
CA HIS A 305 -9.64 2.25 -6.37
C HIS A 305 -10.23 3.49 -5.67
N GLU A 306 -9.60 4.66 -5.85
CA GLU A 306 -10.09 5.91 -5.26
C GLU A 306 -11.49 6.30 -5.79
N LEU A 307 -11.78 5.97 -7.04
CA LEU A 307 -13.12 6.21 -7.58
C LEU A 307 -14.17 5.27 -6.94
N ALA A 308 -13.82 4.03 -6.64
CA ALA A 308 -14.74 3.08 -5.98
C ALA A 308 -15.09 3.52 -4.55
N HIS A 309 -14.17 4.16 -3.85
CA HIS A 309 -14.40 4.72 -2.52
C HIS A 309 -15.51 5.76 -2.47
N MET A 310 -15.83 6.42 -3.58
CA MET A 310 -16.95 7.35 -3.63
C MET A 310 -18.28 6.69 -3.24
N TRP A 311 -18.39 5.36 -3.41
CA TRP A 311 -19.52 4.55 -2.93
C TRP A 311 -19.20 3.85 -1.61
N PHE A 312 -18.01 3.24 -1.48
CA PHE A 312 -17.55 2.48 -0.31
C PHE A 312 -16.49 3.29 0.46
N GLY A 313 -16.88 3.97 1.50
CA GLY A 313 -16.02 4.87 2.30
C GLY A 313 -16.64 6.25 2.45
N ASP A 314 -16.99 6.89 1.33
CA ASP A 314 -17.49 8.26 1.33
C ASP A 314 -19.01 8.34 1.47
N MET A 315 -19.74 7.75 0.52
CA MET A 315 -21.22 7.75 0.58
C MET A 315 -21.69 6.85 1.72
N VAL A 316 -21.22 5.62 1.78
CA VAL A 316 -21.48 4.69 2.88
C VAL A 316 -20.16 4.45 3.63
N THR A 317 -20.08 4.83 4.89
CA THR A 317 -18.86 4.76 5.71
C THR A 317 -19.07 3.78 6.84
N MET A 318 -18.01 3.08 7.26
CA MET A 318 -18.07 2.22 8.45
C MET A 318 -18.45 3.03 9.71
N THR A 319 -19.11 2.38 10.67
CA THR A 319 -19.44 2.98 11.97
C THR A 319 -18.20 3.17 12.85
N TRP A 320 -17.29 2.20 12.82
CA TRP A 320 -15.99 2.24 13.48
C TRP A 320 -14.95 1.48 12.64
N TRP A 321 -13.72 1.72 12.90
CA TRP A 321 -12.56 1.24 12.13
C TRP A 321 -12.39 -0.29 12.11
N ASN A 322 -13.11 -1.06 12.93
CA ASN A 322 -13.14 -2.53 12.80
C ASN A 322 -13.70 -3.02 11.47
N ASP A 323 -14.48 -2.17 10.81
CA ASP A 323 -15.04 -2.43 9.48
C ASP A 323 -14.35 -1.60 8.36
N LEU A 324 -13.10 -1.16 8.57
CA LEU A 324 -12.27 -0.49 7.55
C LEU A 324 -12.22 -1.29 6.24
N TRP A 325 -12.23 -2.61 6.33
CA TRP A 325 -12.25 -3.52 5.18
C TRP A 325 -13.49 -3.32 4.28
N LEU A 326 -14.62 -2.81 4.79
CA LEU A 326 -15.80 -2.46 3.96
C LEU A 326 -15.49 -1.34 2.96
N ASN A 327 -14.50 -0.50 3.23
CA ASN A 327 -13.98 0.49 2.32
C ASN A 327 -12.88 -0.14 1.46
N GLU A 328 -11.80 -0.56 2.07
CA GLU A 328 -10.55 -0.93 1.40
C GLU A 328 -10.62 -2.23 0.60
N SER A 329 -11.18 -3.30 1.18
CA SER A 329 -11.31 -4.55 0.46
C SER A 329 -12.26 -4.44 -0.74
N PHE A 330 -13.33 -3.65 -0.61
CA PHE A 330 -14.25 -3.40 -1.71
C PHE A 330 -13.62 -2.58 -2.82
N ALA A 331 -12.90 -1.51 -2.48
CA ALA A 331 -12.19 -0.69 -3.44
C ALA A 331 -11.11 -1.51 -4.17
N GLU A 332 -10.34 -2.31 -3.45
CA GLU A 332 -9.30 -3.19 -4.02
C GLU A 332 -9.89 -4.27 -4.96
N TYR A 333 -10.99 -4.93 -4.54
CA TYR A 333 -11.68 -5.91 -5.36
C TYR A 333 -12.28 -5.29 -6.62
N THR A 334 -13.02 -4.19 -6.48
CA THR A 334 -13.75 -3.58 -7.60
C THR A 334 -12.83 -2.85 -8.56
N SER A 335 -11.73 -2.27 -8.09
CA SER A 335 -10.71 -1.67 -8.97
C SER A 335 -9.96 -2.71 -9.79
N THR A 336 -9.61 -3.85 -9.21
CA THR A 336 -9.01 -4.98 -9.95
C THR A 336 -10.00 -5.51 -11.00
N LEU A 337 -11.27 -5.69 -10.63
CA LEU A 337 -12.34 -6.12 -11.53
C LEU A 337 -12.52 -5.13 -12.68
N ALA A 338 -12.63 -3.84 -12.38
CA ALA A 338 -12.76 -2.78 -13.39
C ALA A 338 -11.53 -2.73 -14.29
N THR A 339 -10.32 -2.80 -13.74
CA THR A 339 -9.09 -2.82 -14.53
C THR A 339 -9.11 -3.96 -15.54
N ALA A 340 -9.52 -5.17 -15.13
CA ALA A 340 -9.61 -6.33 -16.00
C ALA A 340 -10.70 -6.20 -17.08
N GLU A 341 -11.86 -5.58 -16.76
CA GLU A 341 -13.04 -5.57 -17.64
C GLU A 341 -13.08 -4.34 -18.58
N ILE A 342 -12.55 -3.17 -18.17
CA ILE A 342 -12.69 -1.94 -18.96
C ILE A 342 -11.36 -1.33 -19.42
N THR A 343 -10.22 -1.96 -19.16
CA THR A 343 -8.91 -1.44 -19.59
C THR A 343 -8.16 -2.41 -20.51
N ARG A 344 -6.99 -1.99 -20.97
CA ARG A 344 -6.08 -2.87 -21.74
C ARG A 344 -5.45 -3.99 -20.88
N TRP A 345 -5.45 -3.87 -19.57
CA TRP A 345 -4.89 -4.84 -18.63
C TRP A 345 -5.90 -5.93 -18.26
N ASN A 346 -6.34 -6.69 -19.25
CA ASN A 346 -7.31 -7.78 -19.08
C ASN A 346 -6.79 -8.94 -18.22
N GLN A 347 -5.49 -8.94 -17.88
CA GLN A 347 -4.84 -9.88 -16.99
C GLN A 347 -4.59 -9.29 -15.59
N ALA A 348 -5.31 -8.26 -15.16
CA ALA A 348 -5.14 -7.63 -13.85
C ALA A 348 -5.23 -8.61 -12.68
N TRP A 349 -5.98 -9.71 -12.82
CA TRP A 349 -6.01 -10.79 -11.81
C TRP A 349 -4.69 -11.57 -11.71
N THR A 350 -3.87 -11.62 -12.76
CA THR A 350 -2.50 -12.17 -12.69
C THR A 350 -1.57 -11.21 -11.93
N THR A 351 -1.70 -9.90 -12.15
CA THR A 351 -1.04 -8.87 -11.33
C THR A 351 -1.44 -9.01 -9.86
N PHE A 352 -2.73 -9.09 -9.59
CA PHE A 352 -3.28 -9.22 -8.24
C PHE A 352 -2.73 -10.48 -7.54
N GLN A 353 -2.74 -11.65 -8.21
CA GLN A 353 -2.16 -12.88 -7.68
C GLN A 353 -0.67 -12.74 -7.33
N THR A 354 0.10 -12.06 -8.19
CA THR A 354 1.56 -12.01 -8.07
C THR A 354 2.02 -10.99 -7.03
N LEU A 355 1.42 -9.79 -7.03
CA LEU A 355 1.84 -8.65 -6.20
C LEU A 355 0.95 -8.50 -4.96
N GLU A 356 -0.35 -8.32 -5.13
CA GLU A 356 -1.25 -7.98 -4.03
C GLU A 356 -1.46 -9.17 -3.08
N LYS A 357 -1.80 -10.36 -3.60
CA LYS A 357 -1.86 -11.57 -2.75
C LYS A 357 -0.50 -11.93 -2.16
N GLY A 358 0.60 -11.63 -2.88
CA GLY A 358 1.96 -11.76 -2.35
C GLY A 358 2.17 -10.91 -1.10
N TRP A 359 1.71 -9.65 -1.11
CA TRP A 359 1.72 -8.77 0.04
C TRP A 359 0.84 -9.30 1.18
N ALA A 360 -0.39 -9.74 0.87
CA ALA A 360 -1.27 -10.35 1.85
C ALA A 360 -0.65 -11.59 2.52
N TYR A 361 -0.07 -12.52 1.75
CA TYR A 361 0.60 -13.70 2.29
C TYR A 361 1.82 -13.35 3.14
N ASN A 362 2.53 -12.25 2.85
CA ASN A 362 3.62 -11.80 3.70
C ASN A 362 3.10 -11.39 5.07
N GLN A 363 2.05 -10.59 5.12
CA GLN A 363 1.47 -10.06 6.35
C GLN A 363 0.73 -11.14 7.17
N ASP A 364 -0.10 -11.97 6.50
CA ASP A 364 -0.97 -12.96 7.15
C ASP A 364 -0.22 -14.17 7.75
N GLN A 365 1.09 -14.25 7.53
CA GLN A 365 1.98 -15.25 8.09
C GLN A 365 2.89 -14.71 9.19
N LEU A 366 2.73 -13.45 9.59
CA LEU A 366 3.43 -12.87 10.72
C LEU A 366 2.69 -13.20 12.03
N SER A 367 3.39 -13.13 13.14
CA SER A 367 2.78 -13.29 14.47
C SER A 367 1.81 -12.15 14.83
N SER A 368 1.81 -11.08 14.04
CA SER A 368 0.87 -9.94 14.11
C SER A 368 -0.36 -10.11 13.24
N THR A 369 -0.56 -11.28 12.59
CA THR A 369 -1.76 -11.53 11.77
C THR A 369 -3.05 -11.27 12.52
N HIS A 370 -4.05 -10.78 11.82
CA HIS A 370 -5.36 -10.44 12.36
C HIS A 370 -6.49 -10.87 11.40
N PRO A 371 -7.75 -10.91 11.85
CA PRO A 371 -8.89 -11.08 10.96
C PRO A 371 -9.03 -9.93 9.96
N VAL A 372 -9.71 -10.16 8.83
CA VAL A 372 -10.08 -9.09 7.89
C VAL A 372 -10.95 -8.05 8.61
N ALA A 373 -11.99 -8.49 9.34
CA ALA A 373 -12.74 -7.65 10.26
C ALA A 373 -12.03 -7.67 11.61
N ALA A 374 -11.05 -6.79 11.80
CA ALA A 374 -10.17 -6.75 12.97
C ALA A 374 -10.87 -6.17 14.20
N GLU A 375 -10.40 -6.54 15.39
CA GLU A 375 -10.80 -5.85 16.62
C GLU A 375 -9.95 -4.60 16.81
N ILE A 376 -10.56 -3.42 16.65
CA ILE A 376 -9.92 -2.12 16.76
C ILE A 376 -10.36 -1.47 18.08
N HIS A 377 -9.44 -1.30 19.00
CA HIS A 377 -9.72 -0.72 20.32
C HIS A 377 -9.50 0.79 20.36
N ASP A 378 -8.58 1.30 19.54
CA ASP A 378 -8.21 2.70 19.47
C ASP A 378 -7.61 3.07 18.10
N LEU A 379 -7.26 4.34 17.88
CA LEU A 379 -6.75 4.82 16.60
C LEU A 379 -5.34 4.29 16.26
N HIS A 380 -4.51 3.99 17.26
CA HIS A 380 -3.20 3.39 16.97
C HIS A 380 -3.33 1.95 16.45
N ASP A 381 -4.39 1.23 16.87
CA ASP A 381 -4.68 -0.09 16.28
C ASP A 381 -5.07 0.04 14.80
N VAL A 382 -5.76 1.14 14.40
CA VAL A 382 -6.14 1.38 13.01
C VAL A 382 -4.90 1.56 12.14
N GLU A 383 -3.98 2.42 12.54
CA GLU A 383 -2.78 2.79 11.77
C GLU A 383 -1.98 1.56 11.32
N VAL A 384 -1.87 0.55 12.18
CA VAL A 384 -1.15 -0.69 11.86
C VAL A 384 -1.98 -1.70 11.06
N ASN A 385 -3.24 -1.42 10.76
CA ASN A 385 -4.13 -2.30 9.98
C ASN A 385 -4.32 -1.85 8.51
N PHE A 386 -3.62 -0.81 8.05
CA PHE A 386 -3.49 -0.50 6.63
C PHE A 386 -2.48 -1.45 5.98
N ASP A 387 -2.84 -2.71 5.88
CA ASP A 387 -1.92 -3.77 5.48
C ASP A 387 -2.51 -4.74 4.45
N GLY A 388 -1.71 -5.69 3.98
CA GLY A 388 -2.11 -6.67 2.99
C GLY A 388 -3.31 -7.54 3.39
N ILE A 389 -3.65 -7.60 4.68
CA ILE A 389 -4.83 -8.35 5.14
C ILE A 389 -6.10 -7.54 4.85
N THR A 390 -6.13 -6.28 5.26
CA THR A 390 -7.29 -5.40 5.03
C THR A 390 -7.55 -5.17 3.54
N TYR A 391 -6.51 -4.99 2.73
CA TYR A 391 -6.62 -4.76 1.28
C TYR A 391 -6.76 -6.06 0.49
N ALA A 392 -5.68 -6.79 0.30
CA ALA A 392 -5.58 -7.85 -0.69
C ALA A 392 -6.15 -9.20 -0.24
N LYS A 393 -6.00 -9.60 1.05
CA LYS A 393 -6.72 -10.77 1.58
C LYS A 393 -8.22 -10.48 1.56
N GLY A 394 -8.65 -9.30 2.01
CA GLY A 394 -10.05 -8.90 2.00
C GLY A 394 -10.65 -8.95 0.60
N ALA A 395 -9.96 -8.38 -0.41
CA ALA A 395 -10.38 -8.46 -1.81
C ALA A 395 -10.44 -9.90 -2.32
N SER A 396 -9.48 -10.77 -1.94
CA SER A 396 -9.50 -12.20 -2.28
C SER A 396 -10.70 -12.93 -1.66
N VAL A 397 -11.04 -12.56 -0.42
CA VAL A 397 -12.20 -13.09 0.30
C VAL A 397 -13.51 -12.64 -0.37
N LEU A 398 -13.58 -11.37 -0.82
CA LEU A 398 -14.73 -10.89 -1.60
C LEU A 398 -14.85 -11.62 -2.94
N ALA A 399 -13.75 -11.86 -3.66
CA ALA A 399 -13.77 -12.65 -4.88
C ALA A 399 -14.31 -14.09 -4.63
N ALA A 400 -13.88 -14.72 -3.54
CA ALA A 400 -14.40 -16.03 -3.13
C ALA A 400 -15.89 -15.98 -2.75
N LEU A 401 -16.34 -14.89 -2.09
CA LEU A 401 -17.75 -14.68 -1.76
C LEU A 401 -18.61 -14.50 -3.02
N VAL A 402 -18.12 -13.77 -4.02
CA VAL A 402 -18.77 -13.67 -5.32
C VAL A 402 -18.95 -15.04 -5.96
N GLY A 403 -17.91 -15.88 -5.93
CA GLY A 403 -18.01 -17.28 -6.38
C GLY A 403 -19.02 -18.10 -5.58
N TYR A 404 -19.13 -17.86 -4.27
CA TYR A 404 -20.01 -18.60 -3.38
C TYR A 404 -21.49 -18.24 -3.52
N VAL A 405 -21.83 -16.95 -3.61
CA VAL A 405 -23.22 -16.47 -3.72
C VAL A 405 -23.70 -16.27 -5.16
N GLY A 406 -22.78 -16.21 -6.12
CA GLY A 406 -22.99 -15.87 -7.52
C GLY A 406 -22.93 -14.37 -7.78
N ARG A 407 -22.28 -13.99 -8.91
CA ARG A 407 -22.02 -12.59 -9.26
C ARG A 407 -23.27 -11.71 -9.22
N ASP A 408 -24.36 -12.16 -9.84
CA ASP A 408 -25.61 -11.39 -9.93
C ASP A 408 -26.22 -11.13 -8.55
N ASN A 409 -26.23 -12.16 -7.69
CA ASN A 409 -26.70 -12.02 -6.31
C ASN A 409 -25.80 -11.08 -5.49
N PHE A 410 -24.48 -11.20 -5.67
CA PHE A 410 -23.54 -10.36 -4.96
C PHE A 410 -23.81 -8.88 -5.27
N PHE A 411 -23.81 -8.50 -6.53
CA PHE A 411 -24.02 -7.08 -6.89
C PHE A 411 -25.44 -6.61 -6.60
N ALA A 412 -26.47 -7.46 -6.73
CA ALA A 412 -27.83 -7.11 -6.27
C ALA A 412 -27.88 -6.83 -4.75
N GLY A 413 -27.13 -7.58 -3.93
CA GLY A 413 -26.97 -7.31 -2.50
C GLY A 413 -26.27 -5.98 -2.23
N ILE A 414 -25.17 -5.71 -2.95
CA ILE A 414 -24.42 -4.45 -2.89
C ILE A 414 -25.33 -3.24 -3.25
N GLN A 415 -26.08 -3.33 -4.34
CA GLN A 415 -27.02 -2.26 -4.74
C GLN A 415 -28.03 -1.95 -3.63
N ARG A 416 -28.55 -2.96 -2.96
CA ARG A 416 -29.48 -2.79 -1.84
C ARG A 416 -28.80 -2.18 -0.60
N TYR A 417 -27.58 -2.63 -0.30
CA TYR A 417 -26.77 -2.11 0.80
C TYR A 417 -26.49 -0.62 0.61
N LEU A 418 -26.01 -0.20 -0.57
CA LEU A 418 -25.73 1.20 -0.88
C LEU A 418 -27.00 2.05 -0.82
N ALA A 419 -28.13 1.57 -1.36
CA ALA A 419 -29.42 2.29 -1.32
C ALA A 419 -29.97 2.44 0.11
N ALA A 420 -29.75 1.46 0.99
CA ALA A 420 -30.21 1.49 2.37
C ALA A 420 -29.39 2.42 3.28
N HIS A 421 -28.11 2.60 2.97
CA HIS A 421 -27.15 3.32 3.84
C HIS A 421 -26.55 4.58 3.18
N ALA A 422 -27.10 5.07 2.08
CA ALA A 422 -26.60 6.27 1.40
C ALA A 422 -26.47 7.46 2.38
N TYR A 423 -25.29 8.10 2.39
CA TYR A 423 -24.90 9.20 3.30
C TYR A 423 -24.91 8.85 4.78
N ALA A 424 -24.95 7.57 5.12
CA ALA A 424 -24.97 7.07 6.50
C ALA A 424 -23.76 6.15 6.78
N ASN A 425 -23.78 5.54 7.95
CA ASN A 425 -22.78 4.57 8.38
C ASN A 425 -23.38 3.15 8.37
N ALA A 426 -22.52 2.17 8.19
CA ALA A 426 -22.91 0.77 8.17
C ALA A 426 -21.85 -0.13 8.85
N GLU A 427 -22.26 -1.35 9.15
CA GLU A 427 -21.43 -2.39 9.75
C GLU A 427 -21.47 -3.66 8.88
N LEU A 428 -20.54 -4.59 9.11
CA LEU A 428 -20.52 -5.91 8.45
C LEU A 428 -21.91 -6.58 8.46
N SER A 429 -22.66 -6.49 9.56
CA SER A 429 -24.00 -7.10 9.69
C SER A 429 -25.03 -6.54 8.70
N ASP A 430 -24.88 -5.27 8.30
CA ASP A 430 -25.77 -4.62 7.34
C ASP A 430 -25.55 -5.16 5.92
N LEU A 431 -24.30 -5.32 5.54
CA LEU A 431 -23.95 -5.94 4.25
C LEU A 431 -24.44 -7.39 4.15
N LEU A 432 -24.16 -8.19 5.19
CA LEU A 432 -24.54 -9.59 5.22
C LEU A 432 -26.06 -9.77 5.10
N ARG A 433 -26.85 -8.96 5.81
CA ARG A 433 -28.31 -9.01 5.72
C ARG A 433 -28.81 -8.87 4.28
N GLU A 434 -28.23 -7.95 3.51
CA GLU A 434 -28.64 -7.75 2.12
C GLU A 434 -28.18 -8.90 1.20
N LEU A 435 -26.97 -9.40 1.39
CA LEU A 435 -26.45 -10.54 0.64
C LEU A 435 -27.22 -11.84 0.93
N GLU A 436 -27.57 -12.11 2.18
CA GLU A 436 -28.42 -13.25 2.58
C GLU A 436 -29.83 -13.14 1.98
N ALA A 437 -30.41 -11.93 2.00
CA ALA A 437 -31.74 -11.69 1.45
C ALA A 437 -31.85 -11.95 -0.06
N VAL A 438 -30.80 -11.68 -0.84
CA VAL A 438 -30.82 -11.89 -2.30
C VAL A 438 -30.34 -13.28 -2.69
N SER A 439 -29.35 -13.84 -2.00
CA SER A 439 -28.78 -15.17 -2.33
C SER A 439 -29.58 -16.32 -1.76
N GLY A 440 -30.36 -16.09 -0.71
CA GLY A 440 -31.06 -17.12 0.05
C GLY A 440 -30.12 -18.06 0.83
N ARG A 441 -28.87 -17.70 1.01
CA ARG A 441 -27.85 -18.46 1.74
C ARG A 441 -27.64 -17.88 3.13
N ASP A 442 -27.40 -18.73 4.12
CA ASP A 442 -26.88 -18.36 5.43
C ASP A 442 -25.37 -18.16 5.31
N LEU A 443 -24.89 -16.94 5.56
CA LEU A 443 -23.50 -16.54 5.48
C LEU A 443 -22.78 -16.53 6.83
N SER A 444 -23.46 -16.89 7.93
CA SER A 444 -22.92 -16.78 9.28
C SER A 444 -21.62 -17.58 9.50
N THR A 445 -21.59 -18.85 9.05
CA THR A 445 -20.38 -19.70 9.13
C THR A 445 -19.28 -19.22 8.21
N TRP A 446 -19.64 -18.81 7.00
CA TRP A 446 -18.67 -18.27 6.02
C TRP A 446 -18.00 -17.01 6.57
N THR A 447 -18.80 -16.07 7.07
CA THR A 447 -18.33 -14.79 7.66
C THR A 447 -17.37 -15.04 8.82
N ARG A 448 -17.75 -15.90 9.76
CA ARG A 448 -16.90 -16.22 10.90
C ARG A 448 -15.54 -16.74 10.44
N LEU A 449 -15.51 -17.71 9.52
CA LEU A 449 -14.28 -18.36 9.08
C LEU A 449 -13.39 -17.45 8.20
N TRP A 450 -13.99 -16.63 7.34
CA TRP A 450 -13.24 -15.85 6.36
C TRP A 450 -12.95 -14.42 6.78
N LEU A 451 -13.87 -13.78 7.50
CA LEU A 451 -13.73 -12.37 7.90
C LEU A 451 -13.32 -12.18 9.36
N GLN A 452 -13.74 -13.08 10.27
CA GLN A 452 -13.55 -12.88 11.72
C GLN A 452 -12.49 -13.79 12.34
N GLU A 453 -11.88 -14.69 11.57
CA GLU A 453 -10.76 -15.52 12.02
C GLU A 453 -9.50 -15.21 11.23
N ALA A 454 -8.37 -15.07 11.96
CA ALA A 454 -7.07 -14.72 11.40
C ALA A 454 -6.37 -15.88 10.69
N GLY A 455 -5.28 -15.58 10.00
CA GLY A 455 -4.33 -16.54 9.44
C GLY A 455 -4.78 -17.18 8.13
N VAL A 456 -3.91 -17.98 7.56
CA VAL A 456 -4.07 -18.66 6.26
C VAL A 456 -3.86 -20.15 6.41
N THR A 457 -4.68 -20.98 5.72
CA THR A 457 -4.53 -22.44 5.67
C THR A 457 -3.66 -22.86 4.49
N THR A 458 -3.11 -24.07 4.57
CA THR A 458 -2.33 -24.67 3.48
C THR A 458 -3.16 -25.76 2.82
N LEU A 459 -3.27 -25.72 1.50
CA LEU A 459 -3.87 -26.79 0.68
C LEU A 459 -2.75 -27.60 0.05
N ARG A 460 -2.77 -28.92 0.25
CA ARG A 460 -1.76 -29.85 -0.26
C ARG A 460 -2.40 -30.94 -1.09
N THR A 461 -1.87 -31.15 -2.30
CA THR A 461 -2.26 -32.29 -3.14
C THR A 461 -1.68 -33.59 -2.60
N GLN A 462 -2.52 -34.61 -2.43
CA GLN A 462 -2.11 -35.99 -2.09
C GLN A 462 -2.46 -36.92 -3.23
N LEU A 463 -1.47 -37.60 -3.78
CA LEU A 463 -1.63 -38.53 -4.92
C LEU A 463 -0.94 -39.85 -4.65
N VAL A 464 -1.57 -40.93 -5.06
CA VAL A 464 -0.98 -42.28 -5.13
C VAL A 464 -1.21 -42.84 -6.54
N THR A 465 -0.15 -43.27 -7.19
CA THR A 465 -0.19 -43.91 -8.51
C THR A 465 0.23 -45.36 -8.42
N ASP A 466 -0.29 -46.19 -9.35
CA ASP A 466 0.17 -47.54 -9.56
C ASP A 466 1.42 -47.59 -10.47
N ALA A 467 1.89 -48.81 -10.77
CA ALA A 467 3.07 -49.04 -11.60
C ALA A 467 2.90 -48.58 -13.07
N ASP A 468 1.66 -48.44 -13.54
CA ASP A 468 1.33 -47.98 -14.89
C ASP A 468 1.11 -46.45 -14.95
N GLY A 469 1.26 -45.76 -13.80
CA GLY A 469 1.07 -44.33 -13.66
C GLY A 469 -0.40 -43.91 -13.61
N LEU A 470 -1.32 -44.84 -13.32
CA LEU A 470 -2.72 -44.52 -13.07
C LEU A 470 -2.90 -44.08 -11.63
N ILE A 471 -3.64 -43.00 -11.43
CA ILE A 471 -3.94 -42.45 -10.10
C ILE A 471 -4.93 -43.42 -9.42
N THR A 472 -4.53 -44.01 -8.28
CA THR A 472 -5.34 -44.90 -7.46
C THR A 472 -5.99 -44.19 -6.28
N HIS A 473 -5.44 -43.06 -5.85
CA HIS A 473 -6.00 -42.21 -4.83
C HIS A 473 -5.61 -40.75 -5.11
N ALA A 474 -6.55 -39.86 -4.95
CA ALA A 474 -6.33 -38.42 -5.06
C ALA A 474 -7.18 -37.66 -4.03
N ALA A 475 -6.55 -36.75 -3.30
CA ALA A 475 -7.22 -35.89 -2.33
C ALA A 475 -6.54 -34.53 -2.22
N VAL A 476 -7.28 -33.52 -1.77
CA VAL A 476 -6.77 -32.26 -1.29
C VAL A 476 -6.82 -32.28 0.23
N ARG A 477 -5.66 -32.12 0.87
CA ARG A 477 -5.55 -32.00 2.30
C ARG A 477 -5.45 -30.52 2.68
N GLN A 478 -6.27 -30.08 3.63
CA GLN A 478 -6.19 -28.77 4.24
C GLN A 478 -5.47 -28.87 5.58
N GLU A 479 -4.44 -28.07 5.77
CA GLU A 479 -3.59 -28.05 6.96
C GLU A 479 -3.60 -26.65 7.60
N ILE A 480 -3.52 -26.63 8.93
CA ILE A 480 -3.29 -25.39 9.70
C ILE A 480 -1.78 -25.36 10.02
N PRO A 481 -1.02 -24.33 9.58
CA PRO A 481 0.38 -24.18 9.97
C PRO A 481 0.52 -24.14 11.50
N ALA A 482 1.59 -24.73 12.05
CA ALA A 482 1.75 -24.96 13.49
C ALA A 482 1.66 -23.66 14.33
N ASP A 483 2.16 -22.54 13.78
CA ASP A 483 2.22 -21.25 14.46
C ASP A 483 1.10 -20.29 13.99
N SER A 484 0.10 -20.81 13.25
CA SER A 484 -1.00 -20.01 12.70
C SER A 484 -2.24 -20.09 13.58
N PRO A 485 -2.94 -18.98 13.84
CA PRO A 485 -4.25 -18.98 14.47
C PRO A 485 -5.39 -19.40 13.53
N ALA A 486 -5.07 -19.84 12.30
CA ALA A 486 -6.07 -20.18 11.30
C ALA A 486 -6.99 -21.34 11.71
N SER A 487 -8.20 -21.34 11.15
CA SER A 487 -9.15 -22.45 11.19
C SER A 487 -9.32 -23.07 9.83
N LEU A 488 -9.76 -24.35 9.76
CA LEU A 488 -10.15 -24.95 8.50
C LEU A 488 -11.32 -24.19 7.88
N ARG A 489 -11.21 -23.87 6.59
CA ARG A 489 -12.17 -23.06 5.83
C ARG A 489 -12.69 -23.82 4.62
N PRO A 490 -13.93 -23.59 4.17
CA PRO A 490 -14.38 -24.08 2.89
C PRO A 490 -13.70 -23.29 1.76
N HIS A 491 -13.16 -23.99 0.77
CA HIS A 491 -12.52 -23.38 -0.40
C HIS A 491 -13.19 -23.87 -1.69
N ARG A 492 -13.32 -22.99 -2.67
CA ARG A 492 -13.55 -23.36 -4.06
C ARG A 492 -12.22 -23.35 -4.78
N VAL A 493 -11.79 -24.47 -5.34
CA VAL A 493 -10.50 -24.59 -6.04
C VAL A 493 -10.65 -25.26 -7.39
N ALA A 494 -9.70 -25.02 -8.28
CA ALA A 494 -9.52 -25.80 -9.49
C ALA A 494 -8.19 -26.57 -9.40
N ILE A 495 -8.16 -27.77 -9.96
CA ILE A 495 -6.96 -28.57 -10.22
C ILE A 495 -6.75 -28.62 -11.73
N GLY A 496 -5.69 -27.98 -12.21
CA GLY A 496 -5.24 -28.03 -13.60
C GLY A 496 -4.28 -29.21 -13.82
N CYS A 497 -4.59 -30.06 -14.79
CA CYS A 497 -3.70 -31.15 -15.21
C CYS A 497 -2.91 -30.70 -16.45
N TYR A 498 -1.60 -30.60 -16.32
CA TYR A 498 -0.72 -30.12 -17.39
C TYR A 498 0.18 -31.25 -17.89
N THR A 499 0.27 -31.41 -19.20
CA THR A 499 1.09 -32.43 -19.85
C THR A 499 2.09 -31.74 -20.79
N LEU A 500 3.36 -32.18 -20.73
CA LEU A 500 4.42 -31.67 -21.59
C LEU A 500 4.26 -32.24 -23.01
N THR A 501 4.17 -31.37 -23.96
CA THR A 501 4.15 -31.67 -25.40
C THR A 501 5.37 -31.05 -26.08
N GLY A 502 5.81 -31.57 -27.20
CA GLY A 502 6.99 -31.07 -27.90
C GLY A 502 8.32 -31.43 -27.23
N GLN A 503 9.42 -30.88 -27.71
CA GLN A 503 10.76 -31.04 -27.16
C GLN A 503 11.62 -29.78 -27.33
N GLY A 504 12.58 -29.55 -26.44
CA GLY A 504 13.49 -28.42 -26.50
C GLY A 504 12.75 -27.07 -26.50
N ALA A 505 13.04 -26.17 -27.39
CA ALA A 505 12.40 -24.87 -27.49
C ALA A 505 10.90 -24.91 -27.89
N GLU A 506 10.42 -26.07 -28.41
CA GLU A 506 9.01 -26.28 -28.74
C GLU A 506 8.24 -26.98 -27.62
N ALA A 507 8.88 -27.27 -26.50
CA ALA A 507 8.24 -27.86 -25.33
C ALA A 507 7.16 -26.92 -24.79
N ARG A 508 5.96 -27.48 -24.53
CA ARG A 508 4.82 -26.74 -23.96
C ARG A 508 4.11 -27.59 -22.92
N LEU A 509 3.83 -26.99 -21.77
CA LEU A 509 2.94 -27.55 -20.75
C LEU A 509 1.52 -27.07 -21.05
N GLU A 510 0.72 -27.98 -21.59
CA GLU A 510 -0.68 -27.72 -22.01
C GLU A 510 -1.64 -28.25 -20.96
N ARG A 511 -2.66 -27.45 -20.58
CA ARG A 511 -3.73 -27.90 -19.69
C ARG A 511 -4.64 -28.89 -20.42
N THR A 512 -4.52 -30.16 -20.07
CA THR A 512 -5.29 -31.25 -20.70
C THR A 512 -6.61 -31.55 -19.99
N ASN A 513 -6.70 -31.20 -18.70
CA ASN A 513 -7.92 -31.33 -17.92
C ASN A 513 -7.98 -30.28 -16.82
N ARG A 514 -9.20 -29.94 -16.36
CA ARG A 514 -9.47 -29.01 -15.25
C ARG A 514 -10.63 -29.58 -14.42
N ILE A 515 -10.40 -29.73 -13.14
CA ILE A 515 -11.38 -30.22 -12.18
C ILE A 515 -11.61 -29.08 -11.17
N GLU A 516 -12.87 -28.72 -10.99
CA GLU A 516 -13.26 -27.70 -10.01
C GLU A 516 -14.06 -28.38 -8.89
N LEU A 517 -13.69 -28.11 -7.64
CA LEU A 517 -14.28 -28.77 -6.49
C LEU A 517 -14.34 -27.84 -5.27
N ASP A 518 -15.23 -28.20 -4.37
CA ASP A 518 -15.28 -27.58 -3.04
C ASP A 518 -14.42 -28.40 -2.07
N VAL A 519 -13.46 -27.77 -1.40
CA VAL A 519 -12.67 -28.36 -0.33
C VAL A 519 -13.31 -27.98 0.99
N ASP A 520 -13.66 -28.98 1.81
CA ASP A 520 -14.24 -28.79 3.13
C ASP A 520 -13.62 -29.78 4.15
N GLY A 521 -13.32 -29.27 5.33
CA GLY A 521 -12.64 -30.02 6.38
C GLY A 521 -11.17 -30.32 6.10
N GLU A 522 -10.62 -31.35 6.76
CA GLU A 522 -9.19 -31.68 6.70
C GLU A 522 -8.78 -32.39 5.40
N LEU A 523 -9.68 -33.20 4.84
CA LEU A 523 -9.40 -34.02 3.65
C LEU A 523 -10.62 -34.07 2.74
N THR A 524 -10.42 -33.73 1.47
CA THR A 524 -11.41 -33.78 0.42
C THR A 524 -10.93 -34.70 -0.69
N GLU A 525 -11.66 -35.81 -0.94
CA GLU A 525 -11.36 -36.75 -2.04
C GLU A 525 -11.61 -36.11 -3.41
N VAL A 526 -10.77 -36.47 -4.41
CA VAL A 526 -10.90 -36.02 -5.80
C VAL A 526 -11.15 -37.27 -6.69
N PRO A 527 -12.36 -37.84 -6.66
CA PRO A 527 -12.65 -39.08 -7.38
C PRO A 527 -12.49 -38.94 -8.90
N GLU A 528 -12.63 -37.75 -9.47
CA GLU A 528 -12.47 -37.47 -10.90
C GLU A 528 -11.06 -37.76 -11.43
N LEU A 529 -10.04 -37.72 -10.56
CA LEU A 529 -8.67 -38.08 -10.90
C LEU A 529 -8.41 -39.58 -10.84
N VAL A 530 -9.18 -40.33 -10.04
CA VAL A 530 -8.96 -41.78 -9.83
C VAL A 530 -9.22 -42.56 -11.10
N GLY A 531 -8.28 -43.43 -11.48
CA GLY A 531 -8.30 -44.19 -12.72
C GLY A 531 -7.84 -43.47 -13.97
N THR A 532 -7.47 -42.16 -13.84
CA THR A 532 -6.84 -41.44 -14.94
C THR A 532 -5.32 -41.58 -14.90
N LYS A 533 -4.66 -41.38 -16.04
CA LYS A 533 -3.20 -41.28 -16.07
C LYS A 533 -2.75 -39.98 -15.44
N ARG A 534 -1.73 -40.04 -14.57
CA ARG A 534 -1.15 -38.84 -13.95
C ARG A 534 -0.60 -37.89 -15.03
N ALA A 535 -0.98 -36.67 -15.00
CA ALA A 535 -0.35 -35.59 -15.79
C ALA A 535 1.06 -35.25 -15.25
N ASP A 536 1.88 -34.61 -16.05
CA ASP A 536 3.24 -34.23 -15.65
C ASP A 536 3.24 -33.24 -14.49
N VAL A 537 2.30 -32.27 -14.48
CA VAL A 537 2.08 -31.33 -13.39
C VAL A 537 0.60 -31.23 -13.07
N LEU A 538 0.26 -31.32 -11.78
CA LEU A 538 -1.04 -30.97 -11.25
C LEU A 538 -0.91 -29.63 -10.49
N VAL A 539 -1.56 -28.59 -11.03
CA VAL A 539 -1.56 -27.26 -10.42
C VAL A 539 -2.80 -27.15 -9.55
N LEU A 540 -2.59 -27.16 -8.23
CA LEU A 540 -3.67 -26.91 -7.26
C LEU A 540 -3.96 -25.42 -7.18
N ASN A 541 -5.23 -25.03 -7.07
CA ASN A 541 -5.74 -23.66 -7.17
C ASN A 541 -5.45 -23.02 -8.54
N ASP A 542 -5.48 -23.82 -9.58
CA ASP A 542 -5.42 -23.33 -10.96
C ASP A 542 -6.54 -22.29 -11.18
N ASP A 543 -6.26 -21.25 -11.95
CA ASP A 543 -7.10 -20.04 -12.10
C ASP A 543 -7.24 -19.16 -10.81
N ASP A 544 -6.53 -19.46 -9.73
CA ASP A 544 -6.42 -18.65 -8.49
C ASP A 544 -7.77 -18.33 -7.79
N LEU A 545 -8.64 -19.35 -7.65
CA LEU A 545 -10.01 -19.18 -7.17
C LEU A 545 -10.15 -18.93 -5.66
N THR A 546 -9.11 -19.21 -4.85
CA THR A 546 -9.17 -19.06 -3.39
C THR A 546 -7.93 -18.40 -2.80
N TYR A 547 -8.03 -17.98 -1.55
CA TYR A 547 -6.92 -17.50 -0.74
C TYR A 547 -6.43 -18.62 0.19
N ALA A 548 -5.32 -19.23 -0.13
CA ALA A 548 -4.68 -20.30 0.64
C ALA A 548 -3.22 -20.47 0.21
N LYS A 549 -2.38 -20.93 1.12
CA LYS A 549 -1.04 -21.45 0.75
C LYS A 549 -1.23 -22.73 -0.05
N VAL A 550 -0.49 -22.86 -1.14
CA VAL A 550 -0.56 -24.03 -2.01
C VAL A 550 0.71 -24.88 -1.89
N ARG A 551 0.54 -26.18 -1.77
CA ARG A 551 1.62 -27.17 -1.84
C ARG A 551 1.29 -28.19 -2.92
N LEU A 552 2.00 -28.13 -4.01
CA LEU A 552 1.93 -29.16 -5.04
C LEU A 552 2.52 -30.46 -4.50
N ASP A 553 2.15 -31.59 -5.08
CA ASP A 553 2.85 -32.85 -4.81
C ASP A 553 4.30 -32.75 -5.32
N GLU A 554 5.22 -33.57 -4.76
CA GLU A 554 6.65 -33.48 -4.99
C GLU A 554 7.05 -33.60 -6.46
N ASP A 555 6.41 -34.54 -7.20
CA ASP A 555 6.68 -34.74 -8.62
C ASP A 555 6.21 -33.54 -9.44
N SER A 556 5.00 -33.04 -9.18
CA SER A 556 4.44 -31.86 -9.86
C SER A 556 5.29 -30.61 -9.60
N LEU A 557 5.74 -30.39 -8.36
CA LEU A 557 6.62 -29.28 -8.04
C LEU A 557 7.97 -29.40 -8.76
N SER A 558 8.59 -30.58 -8.68
CA SER A 558 9.91 -30.80 -9.29
C SER A 558 9.84 -30.63 -10.80
N PHE A 559 8.89 -31.32 -11.45
CA PHE A 559 8.72 -31.24 -12.91
C PHE A 559 8.32 -29.82 -13.36
N GLY A 560 7.41 -29.20 -12.64
CA GLY A 560 6.97 -27.82 -12.92
C GLY A 560 8.09 -26.79 -12.81
N LEU A 561 8.97 -26.89 -11.80
CA LEU A 561 10.15 -26.03 -11.68
C LEU A 561 11.22 -26.35 -12.74
N GLU A 562 11.41 -27.62 -13.11
CA GLU A 562 12.35 -28.01 -14.17
C GLU A 562 11.90 -27.55 -15.57
N HIS A 563 10.61 -27.40 -15.79
CA HIS A 563 10.00 -27.01 -17.05
C HIS A 563 9.19 -25.72 -16.95
N ILE A 564 9.57 -24.80 -16.05
CA ILE A 564 8.79 -23.59 -15.76
C ILE A 564 8.59 -22.69 -16.98
N GLU A 565 9.57 -22.67 -17.89
CA GLU A 565 9.51 -21.95 -19.16
C GLU A 565 8.55 -22.58 -20.18
N ALA A 566 8.11 -23.83 -19.97
CA ALA A 566 7.18 -24.53 -20.87
C ALA A 566 5.69 -24.15 -20.63
N PHE A 567 5.35 -23.54 -19.50
CA PHE A 567 3.99 -23.02 -19.32
C PHE A 567 3.72 -21.89 -20.32
N THR A 568 2.65 -22.04 -21.10
CA THR A 568 2.25 -21.05 -22.11
C THR A 568 1.64 -19.80 -21.50
N ASP A 569 0.89 -19.96 -20.41
CA ASP A 569 0.18 -18.89 -19.75
C ASP A 569 0.94 -18.40 -18.51
N SER A 570 0.84 -17.10 -18.23
CA SER A 570 1.53 -16.45 -17.10
C SER A 570 0.92 -16.87 -15.75
N LEU A 571 -0.41 -16.98 -15.65
CA LEU A 571 -1.07 -17.26 -14.36
C LEU A 571 -0.70 -18.64 -13.77
N PRO A 572 -0.81 -19.79 -14.47
CA PRO A 572 -0.38 -21.07 -13.90
C PRO A 572 1.12 -21.11 -13.61
N ARG A 573 1.97 -20.46 -14.41
CA ARG A 573 3.40 -20.30 -14.14
C ARG A 573 3.60 -19.53 -12.82
N SER A 574 2.87 -18.45 -12.61
CA SER A 574 2.94 -17.62 -11.40
C SER A 574 2.46 -18.38 -10.17
N ILE A 575 1.41 -19.24 -10.28
CA ILE A 575 0.92 -20.07 -9.18
C ILE A 575 1.98 -21.10 -8.74
N VAL A 576 2.64 -21.78 -9.69
CA VAL A 576 3.72 -22.73 -9.39
C VAL A 576 4.90 -22.00 -8.71
N LEU A 577 5.30 -20.83 -9.21
CA LEU A 577 6.35 -20.04 -8.61
C LEU A 577 5.96 -19.45 -7.25
N ALA A 578 4.70 -19.06 -7.06
CA ALA A 578 4.21 -18.58 -5.76
C ALA A 578 4.20 -19.70 -4.72
N SER A 579 3.77 -20.93 -5.12
CA SER A 579 3.87 -22.13 -4.26
C SER A 579 5.32 -22.40 -3.84
N ALA A 580 6.26 -22.40 -4.80
CA ALA A 580 7.67 -22.60 -4.53
C ALA A 580 8.26 -21.49 -3.63
N TRP A 581 7.90 -20.23 -3.90
CA TRP A 581 8.34 -19.09 -3.08
C TRP A 581 7.88 -19.20 -1.64
N ASP A 582 6.62 -19.58 -1.43
CA ASP A 582 6.08 -19.77 -0.10
C ASP A 582 6.77 -20.93 0.65
N MET A 583 7.15 -22.00 -0.08
CA MET A 583 7.98 -23.09 0.48
C MET A 583 9.38 -22.62 0.86
N VAL A 584 10.00 -21.70 0.10
CA VAL A 584 11.29 -21.09 0.49
C VAL A 584 11.12 -20.31 1.79
N ARG A 585 10.08 -19.52 1.91
CA ARG A 585 9.77 -18.73 3.12
C ARG A 585 9.56 -19.61 4.36
N ASP A 586 8.93 -20.78 4.18
CA ASP A 586 8.71 -21.74 5.27
C ASP A 586 9.93 -22.63 5.57
N GLY A 587 10.98 -22.54 4.75
CA GLY A 587 12.16 -23.39 4.89
C GLY A 587 11.95 -24.82 4.43
N GLU A 588 10.99 -25.06 3.52
CA GLU A 588 10.67 -26.35 2.90
C GLU A 588 11.42 -26.55 1.56
N LEU A 589 11.82 -25.47 0.90
CA LEU A 589 12.52 -25.47 -0.39
C LEU A 589 13.79 -24.61 -0.30
N ALA A 590 14.89 -25.07 -0.93
CA ALA A 590 16.12 -24.30 -1.06
C ALA A 590 15.90 -23.03 -1.92
N ALA A 591 16.40 -21.86 -1.45
CA ALA A 591 16.29 -20.60 -2.15
C ALA A 591 17.01 -20.60 -3.51
N SER A 592 18.13 -21.32 -3.62
CA SER A 592 18.88 -21.50 -4.87
C SER A 592 18.05 -22.20 -5.96
N ARG A 593 17.21 -23.18 -5.58
CA ARG A 593 16.34 -23.88 -6.52
C ARG A 593 15.24 -22.96 -7.06
N PHE A 594 14.66 -22.13 -6.21
CA PHE A 594 13.71 -21.10 -6.64
C PHE A 594 14.39 -20.06 -7.53
N LEU A 595 15.57 -19.57 -7.15
CA LEU A 595 16.34 -18.59 -7.93
C LEU A 595 16.60 -19.06 -9.35
N ASP A 596 16.99 -20.31 -9.55
CA ASP A 596 17.20 -20.87 -10.89
C ASP A 596 15.90 -20.90 -11.71
N ALA A 597 14.81 -21.38 -11.10
CA ALA A 597 13.50 -21.42 -11.79
C ALA A 597 12.99 -20.01 -12.14
N ALA A 598 13.13 -19.03 -11.24
CA ALA A 598 12.74 -17.64 -11.47
C ALA A 598 13.53 -17.01 -12.63
N LEU A 599 14.83 -17.23 -12.68
CA LEU A 599 15.69 -16.75 -13.77
C LEU A 599 15.35 -17.40 -15.13
N ARG A 600 14.91 -18.67 -15.14
CA ARG A 600 14.42 -19.32 -16.38
C ARG A 600 13.04 -18.76 -16.78
N ALA A 601 12.13 -18.60 -15.83
CA ALA A 601 10.82 -18.00 -16.06
C ALA A 601 10.92 -16.59 -16.66
N LEU A 602 11.85 -15.75 -16.18
CA LEU A 602 12.13 -14.43 -16.76
C LEU A 602 12.49 -14.49 -18.24
N GLY A 603 13.05 -15.61 -18.71
CA GLY A 603 13.38 -15.80 -20.13
C GLY A 603 12.16 -15.74 -21.05
N VAL A 604 11.01 -16.23 -20.60
CA VAL A 604 9.76 -16.37 -21.37
C VAL A 604 8.62 -15.48 -20.89
N GLU A 605 8.74 -14.87 -19.71
CA GLU A 605 7.71 -14.02 -19.16
C GLU A 605 7.68 -12.65 -19.85
N GLU A 606 6.48 -12.19 -20.20
CA GLU A 606 6.25 -10.89 -20.83
C GLU A 606 5.30 -10.00 -20.03
N HIS A 607 4.65 -10.54 -18.99
CA HIS A 607 3.76 -9.78 -18.13
C HIS A 607 4.58 -8.91 -17.18
N SER A 608 4.46 -7.58 -17.30
CA SER A 608 5.30 -6.61 -16.58
C SER A 608 5.30 -6.78 -15.07
N SER A 609 4.13 -6.96 -14.47
CA SER A 609 3.96 -7.11 -13.03
C SER A 609 4.52 -8.45 -12.51
N VAL A 610 4.44 -9.52 -13.31
CA VAL A 610 5.07 -10.81 -12.98
C VAL A 610 6.59 -10.71 -13.03
N ILE A 611 7.15 -10.02 -14.06
CA ILE A 611 8.59 -9.74 -14.15
C ILE A 611 9.05 -8.96 -12.91
N GLN A 612 8.32 -7.90 -12.54
CA GLN A 612 8.61 -7.11 -11.34
C GLN A 612 8.60 -7.96 -10.06
N GLY A 613 7.58 -8.80 -9.89
CA GLY A 613 7.46 -9.69 -8.74
C GLY A 613 8.60 -10.72 -8.66
N LEU A 614 8.99 -11.31 -9.79
CA LEU A 614 10.12 -12.25 -9.86
C LEU A 614 11.45 -11.57 -9.53
N LEU A 615 11.70 -10.38 -10.07
CA LEU A 615 12.92 -9.61 -9.77
C LEU A 615 13.00 -9.22 -8.30
N GLY A 616 11.87 -8.87 -7.67
CA GLY A 616 11.79 -8.61 -6.23
C GLY A 616 12.15 -9.86 -5.39
N ARG A 617 11.63 -11.03 -5.77
CA ARG A 617 11.94 -12.29 -5.08
C ARG A 617 13.40 -12.72 -5.29
N ILE A 618 13.99 -12.49 -6.48
CA ILE A 618 15.43 -12.68 -6.73
C ILE A 618 16.25 -11.79 -5.81
N THR A 619 15.89 -10.52 -5.68
CA THR A 619 16.54 -9.59 -4.74
C THR A 619 16.44 -10.10 -3.31
N THR A 620 15.29 -10.60 -2.88
CA THR A 620 15.13 -11.17 -1.53
C THR A 620 16.01 -12.41 -1.30
N CYS A 621 16.15 -13.29 -2.30
CA CYS A 621 17.09 -14.41 -2.23
C CYS A 621 18.52 -13.91 -2.02
N LEU A 622 18.97 -12.95 -2.82
CA LEU A 622 20.33 -12.42 -2.80
C LEU A 622 20.61 -11.52 -1.57
N SER A 623 19.62 -10.84 -1.01
CA SER A 623 19.81 -9.97 0.15
C SER A 623 19.78 -10.69 1.49
N GLY A 624 19.12 -11.87 1.60
CA GLY A 624 18.95 -12.52 2.91
C GLY A 624 18.73 -14.02 2.90
N PHE A 625 17.89 -14.58 1.99
CA PHE A 625 17.45 -15.98 2.08
C PHE A 625 18.56 -17.00 1.74
N LEU A 626 19.52 -16.62 0.92
CA LEU A 626 20.71 -17.43 0.68
C LEU A 626 21.76 -17.20 1.79
N PRO A 627 22.39 -18.27 2.33
CA PRO A 627 23.52 -18.12 3.23
C PRO A 627 24.63 -17.26 2.60
N PRO A 628 25.40 -16.48 3.38
CA PRO A 628 26.40 -15.55 2.84
C PRO A 628 27.41 -16.17 1.86
N ALA A 629 27.83 -17.42 2.08
CA ALA A 629 28.75 -18.12 1.18
C ALA A 629 28.08 -18.47 -0.15
N VAL A 630 26.88 -19.07 -0.10
CA VAL A 630 26.10 -19.45 -1.30
C VAL A 630 25.76 -18.22 -2.13
N ARG A 631 25.36 -17.13 -1.47
CA ARG A 631 25.08 -15.85 -2.13
C ARG A 631 26.29 -15.33 -2.91
N ARG A 632 27.49 -15.31 -2.32
CA ARG A 632 28.73 -14.88 -3.00
C ARG A 632 29.02 -15.72 -4.24
N ASP A 633 28.74 -17.02 -4.18
CA ASP A 633 28.96 -17.93 -5.30
C ASP A 633 27.95 -17.76 -6.43
N LEU A 634 26.67 -17.46 -6.11
CA LEU A 634 25.59 -17.36 -7.09
C LEU A 634 25.39 -15.95 -7.68
N ALA A 635 25.74 -14.89 -6.94
CA ALA A 635 25.52 -13.51 -7.38
C ALA A 635 26.15 -13.17 -8.74
N PRO A 636 27.42 -13.54 -9.06
CA PRO A 636 28.00 -13.25 -10.37
C PRO A 636 27.23 -13.90 -11.52
N GLY A 637 26.89 -15.20 -11.38
CA GLY A 637 26.12 -15.92 -12.39
C GLY A 637 24.69 -15.39 -12.55
N THR A 638 24.08 -14.93 -11.48
CA THR A 638 22.76 -14.28 -11.52
C THR A 638 22.81 -12.99 -12.32
N ALA A 639 23.76 -12.11 -12.06
CA ALA A 639 23.93 -10.86 -12.79
C ALA A 639 24.28 -11.09 -14.27
N ASP A 640 25.09 -12.12 -14.60
CA ASP A 640 25.37 -12.51 -15.99
C ASP A 640 24.11 -12.97 -16.72
N ARG A 641 23.23 -13.73 -16.05
CA ARG A 641 21.94 -14.15 -16.62
C ARG A 641 21.02 -12.97 -16.85
N LEU A 642 20.93 -12.03 -15.90
CA LEU A 642 20.15 -10.78 -16.06
C LEU A 642 20.67 -9.97 -17.26
N LEU A 643 21.98 -9.81 -17.40
CA LEU A 643 22.58 -9.13 -18.55
C LEU A 643 22.27 -9.87 -19.86
N GLY A 644 22.38 -11.19 -19.86
CA GLY A 644 22.04 -12.02 -21.02
C GLY A 644 20.58 -11.86 -21.45
N LEU A 645 19.66 -11.86 -20.49
CA LEU A 645 18.23 -11.65 -20.70
C LEU A 645 17.95 -10.22 -21.21
N ALA A 646 18.60 -9.20 -20.63
CA ALA A 646 18.45 -7.80 -21.08
C ALA A 646 18.91 -7.59 -22.53
N ARG A 647 19.97 -8.28 -22.96
CA ARG A 647 20.46 -8.27 -24.33
C ARG A 647 19.55 -9.03 -25.30
N ALA A 648 18.88 -10.09 -24.80
CA ALA A 648 17.99 -10.92 -25.61
C ALA A 648 16.55 -10.37 -25.68
N ALA A 649 16.16 -9.50 -24.74
CA ALA A 649 14.84 -8.87 -24.73
C ALA A 649 14.62 -8.02 -25.98
N GLN A 650 13.35 -7.85 -26.37
CA GLN A 650 13.00 -6.96 -27.49
C GLN A 650 13.59 -5.56 -27.23
N PRO A 651 14.32 -4.99 -28.20
CA PRO A 651 14.91 -3.68 -28.06
C PRO A 651 13.90 -2.61 -27.64
N GLY A 652 14.22 -1.87 -26.58
CA GLY A 652 13.35 -0.86 -26.02
C GLY A 652 12.09 -1.38 -25.33
N SER A 653 12.00 -2.68 -25.02
CA SER A 653 10.85 -3.24 -24.32
C SER A 653 10.85 -2.88 -22.82
N ASP A 654 9.69 -2.99 -22.20
CA ASP A 654 9.51 -2.90 -20.75
C ASP A 654 10.37 -3.90 -19.99
N LYS A 655 10.38 -5.15 -20.44
CA LYS A 655 11.22 -6.22 -19.91
C LYS A 655 12.70 -5.87 -19.93
N GLN A 656 13.19 -5.27 -21.05
CA GLN A 656 14.59 -4.84 -21.15
C GLN A 656 14.92 -3.80 -20.05
N LEU A 657 14.05 -2.81 -19.86
CA LEU A 657 14.22 -1.76 -18.86
C LEU A 657 14.28 -2.36 -17.45
N GLN A 658 13.34 -3.25 -17.08
CA GLN A 658 13.32 -3.90 -15.76
C GLN A 658 14.58 -4.75 -15.53
N LEU A 659 15.02 -5.51 -16.52
CA LEU A 659 16.23 -6.34 -16.43
C LEU A 659 17.52 -5.52 -16.29
N VAL A 660 17.60 -4.35 -16.95
CA VAL A 660 18.75 -3.44 -16.81
C VAL A 660 18.80 -2.81 -15.42
N ARG A 661 17.66 -2.42 -14.86
CA ARG A 661 17.55 -1.96 -13.45
C ARG A 661 18.01 -3.04 -12.48
N ALA A 662 17.55 -4.27 -12.68
CA ALA A 662 17.97 -5.41 -11.85
C ALA A 662 19.47 -5.71 -12.01
N LEU A 663 20.03 -5.64 -13.22
CA LEU A 663 21.47 -5.78 -13.44
C LEU A 663 22.24 -4.73 -12.62
N ALA A 664 21.82 -3.46 -12.63
CA ALA A 664 22.50 -2.41 -11.89
C ALA A 664 22.50 -2.68 -10.38
N ALA A 665 21.38 -3.21 -9.85
CA ALA A 665 21.26 -3.59 -8.44
C ALA A 665 22.18 -4.75 -8.07
N HIS A 666 22.35 -5.76 -8.94
CA HIS A 666 23.01 -7.04 -8.63
C HIS A 666 24.39 -7.25 -9.28
N ALA A 667 24.91 -6.31 -10.08
CA ALA A 667 26.24 -6.43 -10.70
C ALA A 667 27.34 -6.46 -9.65
N VAL A 668 28.23 -7.47 -9.69
CA VAL A 668 29.29 -7.67 -8.67
C VAL A 668 30.69 -7.79 -9.27
N THR A 669 30.83 -8.21 -10.54
CA THR A 669 32.16 -8.31 -11.19
C THR A 669 32.53 -7.00 -11.89
N ASP A 670 33.85 -6.78 -12.10
CA ASP A 670 34.33 -5.60 -12.80
C ASP A 670 33.74 -5.50 -14.20
N GLU A 671 33.60 -6.62 -14.92
CA GLU A 671 33.05 -6.67 -16.27
C GLU A 671 31.55 -6.26 -16.30
N GLN A 672 30.76 -6.69 -15.30
CA GLN A 672 29.36 -6.32 -15.17
C GLN A 672 29.21 -4.83 -14.82
N LEU A 673 30.04 -4.35 -13.89
CA LEU A 673 30.06 -2.94 -13.46
C LEU A 673 30.54 -2.02 -14.60
N ASP A 674 31.47 -2.47 -15.45
CA ASP A 674 31.90 -1.74 -16.64
C ASP A 674 30.79 -1.62 -17.68
N VAL A 675 29.89 -2.61 -17.78
CA VAL A 675 28.67 -2.48 -18.62
C VAL A 675 27.75 -1.41 -18.04
N VAL A 676 27.46 -1.44 -16.73
CA VAL A 676 26.59 -0.46 -16.06
C VAL A 676 27.18 0.95 -16.17
N ALA A 677 28.47 1.14 -15.94
CA ALA A 677 29.17 2.40 -16.10
C ALA A 677 29.10 2.91 -17.55
N GLY A 678 29.37 2.02 -18.52
CA GLY A 678 29.29 2.33 -19.93
C GLY A 678 27.90 2.80 -20.39
N LEU A 679 26.83 2.26 -19.81
CA LEU A 679 25.46 2.74 -20.07
C LEU A 679 25.24 4.16 -19.54
N VAL A 680 25.73 4.48 -18.33
CA VAL A 680 25.65 5.84 -17.76
C VAL A 680 26.45 6.85 -18.58
N GLU A 681 27.65 6.48 -19.02
CA GLU A 681 28.56 7.34 -19.77
C GLU A 681 28.20 7.44 -21.26
N GLY A 682 27.35 6.54 -21.78
CA GLY A 682 27.03 6.43 -23.19
C GLY A 682 28.14 5.79 -24.03
N SER A 683 29.15 5.18 -23.41
CA SER A 683 30.23 4.41 -24.07
C SER A 683 29.80 3.00 -24.46
N GLN A 684 28.74 2.49 -23.83
CA GLN A 684 28.01 1.26 -24.18
C GLN A 684 26.53 1.58 -24.36
N ALA A 685 25.84 0.79 -25.19
CA ALA A 685 24.43 0.90 -25.43
C ALA A 685 23.81 -0.50 -25.58
N LEU A 686 22.55 -0.63 -25.19
CA LEU A 686 21.68 -1.74 -25.55
C LEU A 686 20.69 -1.23 -26.61
N ASP A 687 20.48 -1.98 -27.66
CA ASP A 687 19.61 -1.58 -28.76
C ASP A 687 18.22 -1.20 -28.23
N GLY A 688 17.72 -0.04 -28.63
CA GLY A 688 16.41 0.47 -28.26
C GLY A 688 16.25 0.96 -26.80
N LEU A 689 17.23 0.76 -25.92
CA LEU A 689 17.19 1.26 -24.55
C LEU A 689 17.57 2.76 -24.53
N ASP A 690 16.63 3.57 -24.09
CA ASP A 690 16.91 4.96 -23.73
C ASP A 690 17.33 5.04 -22.27
N VAL A 691 18.49 5.62 -22.00
CA VAL A 691 19.01 5.84 -20.64
C VAL A 691 18.53 7.22 -20.19
N ASP A 692 17.24 7.28 -19.85
CA ASP A 692 16.59 8.49 -19.36
C ASP A 692 17.04 8.90 -17.94
N GLN A 693 16.45 9.94 -17.40
CA GLN A 693 16.87 10.53 -16.12
C GLN A 693 16.73 9.55 -14.95
N ASP A 694 15.62 8.79 -14.88
CA ASP A 694 15.39 7.87 -13.76
C ASP A 694 16.27 6.62 -13.88
N LEU A 695 16.43 6.07 -15.08
CA LEU A 695 17.35 4.94 -15.30
C LEU A 695 18.80 5.34 -14.99
N ARG A 696 19.22 6.58 -15.30
CA ARG A 696 20.56 7.08 -14.94
C ARG A 696 20.79 7.02 -13.43
N TRP A 697 19.80 7.44 -12.64
CA TRP A 697 19.85 7.33 -11.18
C TRP A 697 19.95 5.89 -10.71
N ASP A 698 19.14 4.97 -11.27
CA ASP A 698 19.19 3.56 -10.91
C ASP A 698 20.58 2.95 -11.18
N LEU A 699 21.14 3.23 -12.35
CA LEU A 699 22.49 2.77 -12.73
C LEU A 699 23.56 3.38 -11.80
N LEU A 700 23.50 4.69 -11.54
CA LEU A 700 24.46 5.38 -10.66
C LEU A 700 24.41 4.87 -9.23
N ILE A 701 23.23 4.65 -8.65
CA ILE A 701 23.07 4.10 -7.30
C ILE A 701 23.67 2.71 -7.21
N GLY A 702 23.48 1.85 -8.24
CA GLY A 702 24.11 0.54 -8.31
C GLY A 702 25.65 0.63 -8.32
N LEU A 703 26.21 1.57 -9.09
CA LEU A 703 27.67 1.82 -9.13
C LEU A 703 28.21 2.37 -7.80
N VAL A 704 27.45 3.25 -7.16
CA VAL A 704 27.83 3.81 -5.84
C VAL A 704 27.84 2.71 -4.80
N ALA A 705 26.80 1.88 -4.74
CA ALA A 705 26.70 0.75 -3.81
C ALA A 705 27.81 -0.31 -4.04
N ALA A 706 28.32 -0.40 -5.27
CA ALA A 706 29.50 -1.24 -5.60
C ALA A 706 30.85 -0.55 -5.35
N GLY A 707 30.87 0.72 -4.90
CA GLY A 707 32.10 1.47 -4.70
C GLY A 707 32.83 1.91 -5.97
N ARG A 708 32.16 1.82 -7.15
CA ARG A 708 32.72 2.25 -8.46
C ARG A 708 32.46 3.74 -8.75
N SER A 709 31.53 4.34 -8.05
CA SER A 709 31.19 5.76 -8.11
C SER A 709 31.06 6.33 -6.71
N GLY A 710 31.11 7.66 -6.58
CA GLY A 710 31.05 8.32 -5.28
C GLY A 710 30.49 9.75 -5.38
N GLU A 711 30.80 10.59 -4.39
CA GLU A 711 30.23 11.91 -4.22
C GLU A 711 30.37 12.83 -5.45
N GLU A 712 31.45 12.71 -6.22
CA GLU A 712 31.67 13.54 -7.42
C GLU A 712 30.61 13.25 -8.49
N GLN A 713 30.36 11.96 -8.78
CA GLN A 713 29.37 11.51 -9.75
C GLN A 713 27.95 11.83 -9.27
N ILE A 714 27.67 11.66 -7.98
CA ILE A 714 26.37 12.00 -7.37
C ILE A 714 26.10 13.50 -7.56
N ARG A 715 27.04 14.38 -7.22
CA ARG A 715 26.89 15.84 -7.41
C ARG A 715 26.72 16.22 -8.89
N THR A 716 27.40 15.53 -9.79
CA THR A 716 27.27 15.78 -11.22
C THR A 716 25.85 15.48 -11.69
N GLU A 717 25.28 14.34 -11.27
CA GLU A 717 23.92 13.95 -11.63
C GLU A 717 22.87 14.83 -10.93
N GLU A 718 23.06 15.20 -9.66
CA GLU A 718 22.19 16.12 -8.93
C GLU A 718 22.17 17.53 -9.56
N THR A 719 23.29 17.97 -10.13
CA THR A 719 23.36 19.24 -10.87
C THR A 719 22.58 19.15 -12.19
N ARG A 720 22.53 17.98 -12.80
CA ARG A 720 21.76 17.69 -14.00
C ARG A 720 20.26 17.60 -13.71
N ASP A 721 19.89 16.93 -12.59
CA ASP A 721 18.53 16.74 -12.15
C ASP A 721 18.27 17.57 -10.87
N ARG A 722 17.80 18.81 -11.05
CA ARG A 722 17.52 19.75 -9.96
C ARG A 722 16.11 19.63 -9.37
N THR A 723 15.38 18.62 -9.75
CA THR A 723 14.03 18.35 -9.26
C THR A 723 14.04 17.81 -7.83
N THR A 724 12.88 17.76 -7.19
CA THR A 724 12.69 17.09 -5.89
C THR A 724 13.19 15.65 -5.95
N THR A 725 12.72 14.86 -6.94
CA THR A 725 13.14 13.48 -7.13
C THR A 725 14.66 13.37 -7.32
N GLY A 726 15.30 14.31 -8.04
CA GLY A 726 16.75 14.32 -8.18
C GLY A 726 17.48 14.49 -6.85
N ARG A 727 16.98 15.36 -5.94
CA ARG A 727 17.54 15.52 -4.59
C ARG A 727 17.35 14.27 -3.73
N GLU A 728 16.18 13.66 -3.78
CA GLU A 728 15.86 12.41 -3.08
C GLU A 728 16.76 11.26 -3.56
N ARG A 729 16.91 11.11 -4.87
CA ARG A 729 17.80 10.08 -5.48
C ARG A 729 19.27 10.34 -5.15
N ALA A 730 19.70 11.60 -5.08
CA ALA A 730 21.04 11.95 -4.63
C ALA A 730 21.27 11.60 -3.14
N ALA A 731 20.25 11.80 -2.29
CA ALA A 731 20.30 11.39 -0.90
C ALA A 731 20.38 9.86 -0.75
N GLU A 732 19.59 9.11 -1.52
CA GLU A 732 19.68 7.64 -1.61
C GLU A 732 21.08 7.18 -2.06
N ALA A 733 21.63 7.80 -3.10
CA ALA A 733 22.96 7.49 -3.62
C ALA A 733 24.06 7.73 -2.55
N ARG A 734 24.00 8.87 -1.82
CA ARG A 734 24.94 9.17 -0.74
C ARG A 734 24.85 8.14 0.39
N ALA A 735 23.63 7.77 0.77
CA ALA A 735 23.40 6.74 1.79
C ALA A 735 23.87 5.35 1.33
N SER A 736 23.94 5.11 0.02
CA SER A 736 24.43 3.85 -0.57
C SER A 736 25.96 3.73 -0.58
N ILE A 737 26.73 4.78 -0.27
CA ILE A 737 28.21 4.72 -0.25
C ILE A 737 28.68 3.62 0.71
N PRO A 738 29.45 2.63 0.23
CA PRO A 738 29.74 1.41 1.00
C PRO A 738 31.00 1.58 1.88
N THR A 739 30.97 2.58 2.77
CA THR A 739 32.04 2.77 3.77
C THR A 739 31.45 2.85 5.17
N PRO A 740 32.19 2.36 6.21
CA PRO A 740 31.73 2.46 7.59
C PRO A 740 31.38 3.88 8.02
N GLU A 741 32.17 4.87 7.59
CA GLU A 741 31.98 6.28 7.92
C GLU A 741 30.70 6.84 7.30
N ALA A 742 30.41 6.51 6.02
CA ALA A 742 29.20 6.95 5.34
C ALA A 742 27.97 6.31 5.99
N LYS A 743 27.99 5.01 6.24
CA LYS A 743 26.88 4.30 6.90
C LYS A 743 26.60 4.84 8.30
N GLN A 744 27.67 5.12 9.08
CA GLN A 744 27.53 5.70 10.43
C GLN A 744 26.97 7.15 10.38
N ALA A 745 27.37 7.94 9.40
CA ALA A 745 26.84 9.30 9.21
C ALA A 745 25.35 9.24 8.83
N THR A 746 24.99 8.37 7.88
CA THR A 746 23.60 8.15 7.45
C THR A 746 22.72 7.70 8.61
N TRP A 747 23.18 6.72 9.40
CA TRP A 747 22.48 6.24 10.59
C TRP A 747 22.17 7.38 11.57
N ARG A 748 23.18 8.20 11.90
CA ARG A 748 23.00 9.35 12.81
C ARG A 748 22.00 10.33 12.26
N THR A 749 22.07 10.66 10.98
CA THR A 749 21.13 11.60 10.37
C THR A 749 19.70 11.06 10.48
N LEU A 750 19.46 9.78 10.19
CA LEU A 750 18.12 9.17 10.29
C LEU A 750 17.58 9.17 11.73
N VAL A 751 18.43 8.86 12.71
CA VAL A 751 18.00 8.76 14.11
C VAL A 751 17.85 10.13 14.76
N ASP A 752 18.78 11.05 14.50
CA ASP A 752 18.90 12.33 15.22
C ASP A 752 18.08 13.47 14.58
N ASP A 753 17.90 13.47 13.25
CA ASP A 753 17.19 14.53 12.54
C ASP A 753 15.68 14.24 12.44
N ALA A 754 14.90 14.88 13.33
CA ALA A 754 13.44 14.78 13.33
C ALA A 754 12.76 15.67 12.27
N SER A 755 13.52 16.48 11.54
CA SER A 755 12.97 17.42 10.54
C SER A 755 13.06 16.88 9.10
N MET A 756 13.65 15.70 8.91
CA MET A 756 13.77 15.08 7.59
C MET A 756 12.38 14.80 7.00
N PRO A 757 12.10 15.24 5.76
CA PRO A 757 10.83 14.90 5.09
C PRO A 757 10.67 13.39 4.91
N ASN A 758 9.41 12.93 4.89
CA ASN A 758 9.06 11.51 4.81
C ASN A 758 9.66 10.80 3.58
N GLU A 759 9.49 11.32 2.37
CA GLU A 759 10.04 10.67 1.16
C GLU A 759 11.58 10.64 1.18
N THR A 760 12.23 11.74 1.59
CA THR A 760 13.69 11.76 1.78
C THR A 760 14.14 10.69 2.80
N GLN A 761 13.39 10.52 3.91
CA GLN A 761 13.68 9.49 4.92
C GLN A 761 13.64 8.09 4.31
N VAL A 762 12.59 7.77 3.54
CA VAL A 762 12.46 6.47 2.86
C VAL A 762 13.61 6.23 1.88
N ARG A 763 14.00 7.23 1.10
CA ARG A 763 15.13 7.14 0.16
C ARG A 763 16.46 6.91 0.89
N VAL A 764 16.71 7.62 1.97
CA VAL A 764 17.94 7.47 2.76
C VAL A 764 17.99 6.09 3.45
N LEU A 765 16.84 5.58 3.94
CA LEU A 765 16.73 4.22 4.48
C LEU A 765 17.08 3.16 3.43
N ARG A 766 16.53 3.29 2.21
CA ARG A 766 16.88 2.39 1.09
C ARG A 766 18.39 2.40 0.79
N GLY A 767 18.99 3.59 0.78
CA GLY A 767 20.45 3.73 0.58
C GLY A 767 21.26 3.14 1.73
N LEU A 768 20.83 3.31 2.98
CA LEU A 768 21.49 2.71 4.15
C LEU A 768 21.55 1.19 4.03
N THR A 769 20.42 0.57 3.67
CA THR A 769 20.27 -0.90 3.59
C THR A 769 20.69 -1.49 2.23
N ASN A 770 21.08 -0.67 1.27
CA ASN A 770 21.65 -1.12 -0.01
C ASN A 770 23.10 -1.64 0.20
N VAL A 771 23.21 -2.84 0.77
CA VAL A 771 24.46 -3.45 1.19
C VAL A 771 24.60 -4.91 0.74
N GLU A 772 23.91 -5.33 -0.31
CA GLU A 772 23.97 -6.72 -0.80
C GLU A 772 25.41 -7.22 -0.99
N ARG A 773 26.29 -6.32 -1.45
CA ARG A 773 27.72 -6.61 -1.68
C ARG A 773 28.58 -6.51 -0.41
N HIS A 774 28.11 -5.77 0.60
CA HIS A 774 28.85 -5.41 1.83
C HIS A 774 27.95 -5.48 3.07
N PRO A 775 27.25 -6.63 3.32
CA PRO A 775 26.30 -6.74 4.42
C PRO A 775 26.96 -6.58 5.80
N GLU A 776 28.28 -6.82 5.91
CA GLU A 776 29.07 -6.62 7.12
C GLU A 776 29.04 -5.16 7.63
N LEU A 777 28.74 -4.20 6.74
CA LEU A 777 28.62 -2.78 7.11
C LEU A 777 27.43 -2.50 8.03
N LEU A 778 26.42 -3.39 8.06
CA LEU A 778 25.24 -3.24 8.92
C LEU A 778 25.38 -3.93 10.29
N VAL A 779 26.39 -4.77 10.49
CA VAL A 779 26.60 -5.48 11.77
C VAL A 779 26.62 -4.54 12.97
N PRO A 780 27.31 -3.37 12.95
CA PRO A 780 27.32 -2.46 14.09
C PRO A 780 25.95 -1.86 14.44
N PHE A 781 24.98 -1.89 13.51
CA PHE A 781 23.69 -1.27 13.71
C PHE A 781 22.64 -2.20 14.36
N VAL A 782 22.93 -3.50 14.52
CA VAL A 782 22.03 -4.43 15.22
C VAL A 782 21.81 -3.98 16.67
N GLY A 783 22.88 -3.70 17.41
CA GLY A 783 22.78 -3.16 18.77
C GLY A 783 22.27 -1.73 18.82
N ALA A 784 22.76 -0.88 17.91
CA ALA A 784 22.33 0.52 17.81
C ALA A 784 20.83 0.67 17.51
N TYR A 785 20.25 -0.25 16.76
CA TYR A 785 18.80 -0.29 16.51
C TYR A 785 18.02 -0.45 17.82
N VAL A 786 18.37 -1.45 18.62
CA VAL A 786 17.72 -1.73 19.91
C VAL A 786 17.80 -0.53 20.85
N GLU A 787 18.93 0.19 20.85
CA GLU A 787 19.12 1.42 21.64
C GLU A 787 18.27 2.60 21.12
N ALA A 788 17.96 2.63 19.81
CA ALA A 788 17.25 3.73 19.19
C ALA A 788 15.71 3.62 19.26
N ILE A 789 15.14 2.43 19.45
CA ILE A 789 13.71 2.15 19.35
C ILE A 789 12.86 3.17 20.13
N ASP A 790 13.12 3.32 21.43
CA ASP A 790 12.27 4.15 22.32
C ASP A 790 12.40 5.65 21.99
N SER A 791 13.60 6.09 21.60
CA SER A 791 13.84 7.48 21.24
C SER A 791 13.19 7.85 19.91
N VAL A 792 13.26 6.97 18.91
CA VAL A 792 12.61 7.15 17.61
C VAL A 792 11.10 7.20 17.81
N TRP A 793 10.52 6.24 18.52
CA TRP A 793 9.08 6.20 18.76
C TRP A 793 8.54 7.44 19.48
N SER A 794 9.27 7.95 20.49
CA SER A 794 8.80 9.07 21.30
C SER A 794 8.98 10.45 20.65
N SER A 795 9.82 10.58 19.62
CA SER A 795 10.21 11.85 19.02
C SER A 795 9.65 12.11 17.62
N ARG A 796 8.91 11.16 17.07
CA ARG A 796 8.37 11.21 15.69
C ARG A 796 6.84 11.08 15.70
N THR A 797 6.19 11.46 14.59
CA THR A 797 4.82 11.03 14.29
C THR A 797 4.79 9.52 14.07
N PHE A 798 3.58 8.93 14.09
CA PHE A 798 3.44 7.48 13.94
C PHE A 798 4.10 6.97 12.66
N HIS A 799 3.71 7.50 11.50
CA HIS A 799 4.25 7.06 10.20
C HIS A 799 5.77 7.26 10.08
N MET A 800 6.30 8.38 10.60
CA MET A 800 7.75 8.61 10.59
C MET A 800 8.50 7.63 11.47
N ALA A 801 7.93 7.27 12.64
CA ALA A 801 8.52 6.27 13.53
C ALA A 801 8.45 4.86 12.93
N GLU A 802 7.31 4.48 12.35
CA GLU A 802 7.10 3.20 11.69
C GLU A 802 8.08 3.02 10.53
N ASN A 803 8.17 3.99 9.60
CA ASN A 803 9.12 3.96 8.49
C ASN A 803 10.57 3.78 8.96
N LEU A 804 10.96 4.50 10.03
CA LEU A 804 12.30 4.36 10.59
C LEU A 804 12.51 2.98 11.22
N LEU A 805 11.61 2.53 12.08
CA LEU A 805 11.80 1.29 12.83
C LEU A 805 11.72 0.06 11.93
N THR A 806 10.95 0.12 10.86
CA THR A 806 10.93 -0.93 9.83
C THR A 806 12.16 -0.85 8.93
N GLY A 807 12.50 0.36 8.44
CA GLY A 807 13.56 0.54 7.44
C GLY A 807 14.99 0.51 7.99
N LEU A 808 15.20 0.80 9.27
CA LEU A 808 16.53 0.68 9.93
C LEU A 808 16.91 -0.77 10.23
N TRP A 809 15.95 -1.68 10.31
CA TRP A 809 16.21 -3.09 10.51
C TRP A 809 16.56 -3.79 9.20
N SER A 810 17.58 -4.62 9.20
CA SER A 810 17.97 -5.38 8.00
C SER A 810 18.31 -6.82 8.35
N CYS A 811 17.63 -7.75 7.71
CA CYS A 811 17.93 -9.18 7.81
C CYS A 811 19.21 -9.61 7.06
N ALA A 812 19.88 -8.70 6.35
CA ALA A 812 21.13 -8.99 5.64
C ALA A 812 22.29 -9.41 6.57
N THR A 813 22.17 -9.13 7.87
CA THR A 813 23.15 -9.51 8.91
C THR A 813 22.99 -10.95 9.41
N VAL A 814 21.88 -11.62 9.09
CA VAL A 814 21.64 -13.01 9.50
C VAL A 814 22.67 -13.96 8.86
N GLY A 815 23.30 -14.78 9.69
CA GLY A 815 24.28 -15.76 9.25
C GLY A 815 25.69 -15.19 8.95
N LEU A 816 25.95 -13.90 9.22
CA LEU A 816 27.29 -13.33 9.08
C LEU A 816 28.19 -13.71 10.26
N ASP A 817 29.42 -14.07 9.96
CA ASP A 817 30.45 -14.38 10.98
C ASP A 817 30.74 -13.13 11.83
N GLY A 818 30.74 -13.30 13.15
CA GLY A 818 31.08 -12.23 14.11
C GLY A 818 29.96 -11.21 14.36
N ALA A 819 28.76 -11.38 13.77
CA ALA A 819 27.57 -10.61 14.13
C ALA A 819 26.93 -11.20 15.40
N ASP A 820 26.40 -10.31 16.27
CA ASP A 820 25.47 -10.72 17.32
C ASP A 820 24.23 -11.35 16.68
N ASP A 821 23.57 -12.28 17.38
CA ASP A 821 22.33 -12.87 16.87
C ASP A 821 21.22 -11.80 16.80
N PRO A 822 20.79 -11.39 15.59
CA PRO A 822 19.78 -10.34 15.44
C PRO A 822 18.45 -10.73 16.07
N ALA A 823 18.05 -12.01 16.00
CA ALA A 823 16.81 -12.48 16.62
C ALA A 823 16.86 -12.41 18.15
N ALA A 824 18.00 -12.71 18.75
CA ALA A 824 18.19 -12.60 20.19
C ALA A 824 18.11 -11.13 20.67
N ALA A 825 18.64 -10.18 19.88
CA ALA A 825 18.57 -8.75 20.20
C ALA A 825 17.12 -8.23 20.26
N LEU A 826 16.31 -8.56 19.26
CA LEU A 826 14.89 -8.18 19.22
C LEU A 826 14.06 -8.89 20.29
N THR A 827 14.30 -10.17 20.52
CA THR A 827 13.65 -10.95 21.59
C THR A 827 13.92 -10.31 22.94
N GLY A 828 15.17 -9.95 23.23
CA GLY A 828 15.56 -9.31 24.50
C GLY A 828 14.87 -7.95 24.71
N TRP A 829 14.70 -7.15 23.63
CA TRP A 829 13.94 -5.91 23.73
C TRP A 829 12.47 -6.18 24.04
N LEU A 830 11.81 -7.09 23.32
CA LEU A 830 10.39 -7.44 23.51
C LEU A 830 10.11 -7.95 24.92
N GLU A 831 11.01 -8.73 25.51
CA GLU A 831 10.91 -9.24 26.88
C GLU A 831 11.06 -8.13 27.93
N SER A 832 12.03 -7.22 27.71
CA SER A 832 12.28 -6.12 28.65
C SER A 832 11.26 -4.99 28.56
N HIS A 833 10.54 -4.86 27.43
CA HIS A 833 9.58 -3.80 27.14
C HIS A 833 8.13 -4.33 27.00
N ALA A 834 7.72 -5.23 27.90
CA ALA A 834 6.38 -5.85 27.88
C ALA A 834 5.23 -4.84 28.00
N GLN A 835 5.49 -3.63 28.54
CA GLN A 835 4.51 -2.55 28.73
C GLN A 835 4.63 -1.43 27.66
N ALA A 836 5.48 -1.57 26.65
CA ALA A 836 5.56 -0.61 25.54
C ALA A 836 4.25 -0.61 24.72
N PRO A 837 3.95 0.48 23.98
CA PRO A 837 2.77 0.56 23.12
C PRO A 837 2.60 -0.66 22.22
N ALA A 838 1.36 -1.12 22.04
CA ALA A 838 1.08 -2.33 21.25
C ALA A 838 1.60 -2.22 19.82
N ALA A 839 1.39 -1.07 19.16
CA ALA A 839 1.89 -0.79 17.81
C ALA A 839 3.42 -0.86 17.73
N LEU A 840 4.15 -0.25 18.67
CA LEU A 840 5.61 -0.34 18.72
C LEU A 840 6.09 -1.79 18.89
N ARG A 841 5.45 -2.55 19.76
CA ARG A 841 5.77 -3.96 19.97
C ARG A 841 5.46 -4.80 18.72
N ARG A 842 4.42 -4.43 17.95
CA ARG A 842 4.06 -5.08 16.70
C ARG A 842 5.19 -4.90 15.68
N ILE A 843 5.68 -3.70 15.44
CA ILE A 843 6.77 -3.41 14.49
C ILE A 843 8.02 -4.23 14.84
N VAL A 844 8.44 -4.23 16.11
CA VAL A 844 9.64 -4.98 16.54
C VAL A 844 9.43 -6.50 16.40
N ARG A 845 8.21 -6.99 16.62
CA ARG A 845 7.86 -8.40 16.47
C ARG A 845 7.88 -8.83 15.01
N GLU A 846 7.39 -8.00 14.09
CA GLU A 846 7.42 -8.24 12.65
C GLU A 846 8.87 -8.31 12.14
N ASN A 847 9.75 -7.43 12.58
CA ASN A 847 11.19 -7.51 12.31
C ASN A 847 11.81 -8.81 12.85
N LEU A 848 11.35 -9.30 14.01
CA LEU A 848 11.80 -10.59 14.56
C LEU A 848 11.30 -11.76 13.70
N ASP A 849 10.04 -11.75 13.30
CA ASP A 849 9.44 -12.80 12.45
C ASP A 849 10.20 -12.92 11.12
N ASP A 850 10.50 -11.79 10.46
CA ASP A 850 11.28 -11.76 9.23
C ASP A 850 12.71 -12.25 9.44
N THR A 851 13.37 -11.87 10.54
CA THR A 851 14.70 -12.36 10.89
C THR A 851 14.71 -13.87 11.06
N GLN A 852 13.73 -14.43 11.77
CA GLN A 852 13.59 -15.87 11.97
C GLN A 852 13.27 -16.60 10.68
N ARG A 853 12.48 -15.99 9.79
CA ARG A 853 12.14 -16.52 8.48
C ARG A 853 13.38 -16.64 7.59
N VAL A 854 14.22 -15.60 7.56
CA VAL A 854 15.51 -15.62 6.86
C VAL A 854 16.41 -16.74 7.40
N ALA A 855 16.50 -16.90 8.72
CA ALA A 855 17.29 -17.97 9.33
C ALA A 855 16.78 -19.38 8.93
N ARG A 856 15.44 -19.58 8.87
CA ARG A 856 14.84 -20.85 8.40
C ARG A 856 15.16 -21.13 6.92
N ALA A 857 15.06 -20.11 6.05
CA ALA A 857 15.39 -20.25 4.64
C ALA A 857 16.86 -20.62 4.42
N GLN A 858 17.79 -19.94 5.13
CA GLN A 858 19.21 -20.28 5.08
C GLN A 858 19.51 -21.70 5.58
N ALA A 859 18.81 -22.16 6.62
CA ALA A 859 18.93 -23.54 7.12
C ALA A 859 18.40 -24.58 6.10
N ALA A 860 17.36 -24.25 5.34
CA ALA A 860 16.85 -25.12 4.27
C ALA A 860 17.86 -25.25 3.12
N GLU A 861 18.50 -24.14 2.75
CA GLU A 861 19.57 -24.14 1.73
C GLU A 861 20.73 -25.04 2.16
N ALA A 862 21.19 -24.95 3.43
CA ALA A 862 22.26 -25.77 3.94
C ALA A 862 21.95 -27.28 3.87
N ARG A 863 20.70 -27.69 4.19
CA ARG A 863 20.26 -29.10 4.10
C ARG A 863 20.21 -29.64 2.66
N SER A 864 20.01 -28.78 1.67
CA SER A 864 19.93 -29.22 0.26
C SER A 864 21.28 -29.57 -0.35
N VAL A 865 22.39 -29.16 0.30
CA VAL A 865 23.79 -29.44 -0.14
C VAL A 865 24.35 -30.69 0.52
N GLU A 866 23.77 -31.13 1.66
CA GLU A 866 24.07 -32.40 2.31
C GLU A 866 23.40 -33.60 1.61
#